data_9562acc5955d91f03a5ac20bb16c4b9a
#
_entry.id   9562acc5955d91f03a5ac20bb16c4b9a
#
_cell.length_a   1.000
_cell.length_b   1.000
_cell.length_c   1.000
_cell.angle_alpha   90.00
_cell.angle_beta   90.00
_cell.angle_gamma   90.00
#
_symmetry.space_group_name_H-M   'P 1'
#
loop_
_entity.id
_entity.type
_entity.pdbx_description
1 polymer ?
#
loop_
_entity_poly.entity_id
_entity_poly.type
_entity_poly.pdbx_seq_one_letter_code
_entity_poly.pdbx_strand_id
1 'polypeptide(L)'
;MIASNDTSGFANAVAGDVLSFSRHPHARGGRRLALIGGFRPRKCGIATFTTDVYVQLGASRCTSEIDMHVIDGGRSGLVYDGVRSVIRADVAEDFIAAARTINADGVDAVWLQHEYGIFGGEAGAMVLELVDRVAAPLIVTLHTVLAEPSPAQRRVLEHILRRASRIMVMSRHAAWLLQDVHQVDPNRIVVIPHGAPDRPFGRGDEFKARAGLTGRKVMMTFGLLSHGKGLETVIEALPAIVARHPDALYRIVGATHPNLLDSEGEAYRESLIALAAKLGVADHVEWDNRFVGNDELLDQLEACDVYLTPYPNLQQSTSGTLSYAVALGKAVVSTPYVHARELLGDAVGILVEPHCAAQIAHAVNGLFDDPGRLHTMQRRAWEKGRETIWPRFAAATQALVESVVARPVRPMPLLATPGFAGVTAMSDATGMLQHAIGTIPDRRHGYCLDDNVRALMLMGVADAVPLAERQRWATVYAAFIQYAWNPDAGLFRNFMNYERTWCESIGSEDSNGRAVWALGGAMNTAPDEGLRAWAAQWFDIALPSVAALKSPRTIAFVMLGCVEALKANPAHEGARTALMLGGAELCRLHEASRSTGWDWFEAGLGYDNARMAQALIAGAGTVNNEEWLERGLASLAFLAGQQKSAQGHFRPVGSDTFGKSHEAMPFDQQPVEAWAAVEAGATAWAATGDEAWLNHAEMAYRWFLGSNDRGVVLADFASGRCRDGVTPQGVNLNCGAESILAFQLAHYALCGLRKQTGSQNVLGQSVMGQGVMGQSVMGQSVMGQSALGQNTGEPTPAKMRSGEQADATMTKKGALNLAGV
;
A
#
# COMPACT_ATOMS: atom_id res chain seq x y z
N MET A 1 -13.12 55.78 26.00
CA MET A 1 -13.39 55.64 27.43
C MET A 1 -13.29 54.17 27.73
N ILE A 2 -12.22 53.83 28.39
CA ILE A 2 -12.05 53.08 29.63
C ILE A 2 -12.39 51.61 29.47
N ALA A 3 -11.43 50.75 29.24
CA ALA A 3 -10.49 50.12 30.22
C ALA A 3 -11.15 49.20 31.19
N SER A 4 -10.75 47.94 31.20
CA SER A 4 -9.91 47.38 32.27
C SER A 4 -9.58 45.92 32.05
N ASN A 5 -8.30 45.64 32.25
CA ASN A 5 -7.65 44.35 32.49
C ASN A 5 -8.34 43.50 33.57
N ASP A 6 -8.22 42.20 33.41
CA ASP A 6 -7.71 41.46 34.57
C ASP A 6 -6.99 40.17 34.13
N THR A 7 -5.80 40.04 34.67
CA THR A 7 -4.89 38.91 34.62
C THR A 7 -5.06 38.06 35.88
N SER A 8 -5.26 36.74 35.70
CA SER A 8 -4.89 35.66 36.65
C SER A 8 -5.44 34.34 36.10
N GLY A 9 -4.74 33.27 35.91
CA GLY A 9 -3.84 32.53 36.69
C GLY A 9 -3.43 31.28 35.94
N PHE A 10 -2.15 31.07 35.88
CA PHE A 10 -1.58 29.76 35.58
C PHE A 10 -1.86 28.81 36.74
N ALA A 11 -2.53 27.71 36.51
CA ALA A 11 -2.35 26.47 37.26
C ALA A 11 -3.16 25.31 36.67
N ASN A 12 -2.47 24.17 36.45
CA ASN A 12 -2.98 22.81 36.37
C ASN A 12 -3.81 22.42 35.15
N ALA A 13 -3.11 21.90 34.15
CA ALA A 13 -3.67 20.97 33.18
C ALA A 13 -2.78 19.71 33.09
N VAL A 14 -2.94 18.86 34.10
CA VAL A 14 -2.66 17.42 33.98
C VAL A 14 -3.94 16.75 34.44
N ALA A 15 -4.83 16.54 33.48
CA ALA A 15 -5.99 15.67 33.66
C ALA A 15 -6.16 14.96 32.31
N GLY A 16 -6.05 13.61 32.37
CA GLY A 16 -6.04 12.72 31.21
C GLY A 16 -7.19 12.93 30.26
N ASP A 17 -6.85 13.06 29.00
CA ASP A 17 -7.79 12.88 27.91
C ASP A 17 -8.20 11.41 27.84
N VAL A 18 -9.38 11.15 28.37
CA VAL A 18 -10.13 9.93 28.14
C VAL A 18 -10.27 9.74 26.63
N LEU A 19 -9.65 8.68 26.10
CA LEU A 19 -9.80 8.25 24.70
C LEU A 19 -11.29 7.99 24.43
N SER A 20 -12.01 9.04 24.03
CA SER A 20 -13.34 8.89 23.49
C SER A 20 -13.23 8.21 22.12
N PHE A 21 -13.75 6.99 22.00
CA PHE A 21 -13.91 6.31 20.73
C PHE A 21 -14.82 7.16 19.84
N SER A 22 -14.25 8.01 19.01
CA SER A 22 -14.97 8.64 17.92
C SER A 22 -15.42 7.56 16.95
N ARG A 23 -16.73 7.42 16.82
CA ARG A 23 -17.39 6.63 15.79
C ARG A 23 -16.73 6.92 14.43
N HIS A 24 -16.47 5.90 13.64
CA HIS A 24 -16.00 6.06 12.26
C HIS A 24 -16.80 7.17 11.54
N PRO A 25 -16.16 8.26 11.06
CA PRO A 25 -16.87 9.36 10.41
C PRO A 25 -17.43 9.01 9.02
N HIS A 26 -17.14 7.82 8.48
CA HIS A 26 -17.36 7.49 7.07
C HIS A 26 -18.62 6.69 6.74
N ALA A 27 -19.63 6.69 7.59
CA ALA A 27 -20.90 6.00 7.25
C ALA A 27 -21.76 6.73 6.20
N ARG A 28 -21.44 7.97 5.77
CA ARG A 28 -22.17 8.79 4.77
C ARG A 28 -21.34 9.87 4.07
N GLY A 29 -20.04 9.70 3.86
CA GLY A 29 -19.20 10.66 3.16
C GLY A 29 -18.49 10.02 1.95
N GLY A 30 -18.22 10.79 0.90
CA GLY A 30 -17.38 10.37 -0.22
C GLY A 30 -15.96 10.05 0.20
N ARG A 31 -15.12 9.58 -0.74
CA ARG A 31 -13.74 9.17 -0.49
C ARG A 31 -12.80 10.35 -0.31
N ARG A 32 -11.79 10.20 0.54
CA ARG A 32 -10.67 11.14 0.66
C ARG A 32 -9.46 10.58 -0.09
N LEU A 33 -8.91 11.35 -1.03
CA LEU A 33 -7.86 10.93 -1.95
C LEU A 33 -6.66 11.88 -1.86
N ALA A 34 -5.45 11.36 -1.69
CA ALA A 34 -4.23 12.14 -1.88
C ALA A 34 -3.79 12.03 -3.35
N LEU A 35 -3.80 13.13 -4.09
CA LEU A 35 -3.34 13.22 -5.48
C LEU A 35 -1.96 13.88 -5.52
N ILE A 36 -0.98 13.21 -6.15
CA ILE A 36 0.42 13.63 -6.16
C ILE A 36 0.88 13.84 -7.60
N GLY A 37 1.44 15.01 -7.91
CA GLY A 37 1.97 15.30 -9.24
C GLY A 37 2.27 16.77 -9.46
N GLY A 38 2.65 17.16 -10.69
CA GLY A 38 2.71 18.57 -11.10
C GLY A 38 1.31 19.16 -11.08
N PHE A 39 1.18 20.46 -10.75
CA PHE A 39 -0.12 21.14 -10.64
C PHE A 39 -0.02 22.60 -11.12
N ARG A 40 -1.17 23.24 -11.38
CA ARG A 40 -1.23 24.67 -11.70
C ARG A 40 -0.65 25.50 -10.55
N PRO A 41 0.06 26.62 -10.82
CA PRO A 41 0.18 27.31 -12.09
C PRO A 41 1.35 26.86 -12.98
N ARG A 42 1.97 25.67 -12.71
CA ARG A 42 3.05 25.12 -13.53
C ARG A 42 2.56 24.85 -14.96
N LYS A 43 3.29 25.39 -15.95
CA LYS A 43 2.96 25.27 -17.38
C LYS A 43 3.67 24.03 -17.96
N CYS A 44 3.08 22.87 -17.83
CA CYS A 44 3.54 21.63 -18.49
C CYS A 44 2.37 20.64 -18.66
N GLY A 45 2.51 19.68 -19.57
CA GLY A 45 1.45 18.71 -19.90
C GLY A 45 0.98 17.90 -18.70
N ILE A 46 1.90 17.46 -17.83
CA ILE A 46 1.57 16.68 -16.62
C ILE A 46 0.78 17.54 -15.63
N ALA A 47 1.18 18.80 -15.42
CA ALA A 47 0.46 19.69 -14.50
C ALA A 47 -0.95 20.01 -15.01
N THR A 48 -1.12 20.18 -16.33
CA THR A 48 -2.44 20.36 -16.95
C THR A 48 -3.30 19.11 -16.73
N PHE A 49 -2.78 17.92 -17.06
CA PHE A 49 -3.49 16.65 -16.85
C PHE A 49 -3.89 16.45 -15.39
N THR A 50 -2.95 16.63 -14.44
CA THR A 50 -3.24 16.48 -13.02
C THR A 50 -4.30 17.49 -12.54
N THR A 51 -4.27 18.71 -13.05
CA THR A 51 -5.29 19.73 -12.74
C THR A 51 -6.66 19.32 -13.27
N ASP A 52 -6.74 18.80 -14.50
CA ASP A 52 -7.98 18.29 -15.08
C ASP A 52 -8.53 17.10 -14.27
N VAL A 53 -7.67 16.15 -13.91
CA VAL A 53 -8.05 15.03 -13.03
C VAL A 53 -8.60 15.53 -11.69
N TYR A 54 -7.91 16.49 -11.05
CA TYR A 54 -8.35 17.10 -9.80
C TYR A 54 -9.76 17.71 -9.92
N VAL A 55 -9.99 18.49 -10.98
CA VAL A 55 -11.28 19.16 -11.24
C VAL A 55 -12.39 18.13 -11.50
N GLN A 56 -12.12 17.15 -12.35
CA GLN A 56 -13.11 16.15 -12.75
C GLN A 56 -13.48 15.21 -11.60
N LEU A 57 -12.53 14.77 -10.79
CA LEU A 57 -12.80 13.96 -9.60
C LEU A 57 -13.52 14.78 -8.52
N GLY A 58 -13.13 16.04 -8.31
CA GLY A 58 -13.78 16.93 -7.35
C GLY A 58 -15.23 17.24 -7.70
N ALA A 59 -15.59 17.22 -8.98
CA ALA A 59 -16.98 17.33 -9.45
C ALA A 59 -17.78 16.02 -9.26
N SER A 60 -17.13 14.90 -8.97
CA SER A 60 -17.76 13.60 -8.76
C SER A 60 -18.44 13.53 -7.38
N ARG A 61 -19.69 13.00 -7.34
CA ARG A 61 -20.45 12.83 -6.09
C ARG A 61 -19.84 11.80 -5.13
N CYS A 62 -18.90 11.02 -5.58
CA CYS A 62 -18.31 9.90 -4.82
C CYS A 62 -16.95 10.24 -4.21
N THR A 63 -16.31 11.31 -4.67
CA THR A 63 -15.07 11.83 -4.06
C THR A 63 -15.42 13.09 -3.27
N SER A 64 -15.30 13.04 -1.94
CA SER A 64 -15.66 14.18 -1.09
C SER A 64 -14.49 15.14 -0.88
N GLU A 65 -13.26 14.65 -0.91
CA GLU A 65 -12.08 15.45 -0.62
C GLU A 65 -10.88 14.96 -1.40
N ILE A 66 -10.14 15.88 -2.01
CA ILE A 66 -8.89 15.58 -2.72
C ILE A 66 -7.80 16.46 -2.13
N ASP A 67 -6.85 15.84 -1.44
CA ASP A 67 -5.65 16.50 -0.95
C ASP A 67 -4.61 16.54 -2.06
N MET A 68 -4.34 17.73 -2.58
CA MET A 68 -3.32 17.91 -3.63
C MET A 68 -1.93 18.08 -3.01
N HIS A 69 -1.01 17.18 -3.34
CA HIS A 69 0.41 17.24 -2.99
C HIS A 69 1.22 17.55 -4.25
N VAL A 70 1.75 18.76 -4.34
CA VAL A 70 2.36 19.27 -5.58
C VAL A 70 3.85 18.96 -5.63
N ILE A 71 4.31 18.39 -6.74
CA ILE A 71 5.74 18.27 -7.04
C ILE A 71 6.23 19.58 -7.69
N ASP A 72 7.08 20.31 -6.97
CA ASP A 72 7.71 21.54 -7.48
C ASP A 72 9.16 21.28 -7.92
N GLY A 73 9.47 21.67 -9.14
CA GLY A 73 10.82 21.55 -9.71
C GLY A 73 11.83 22.60 -9.23
N GLY A 74 11.45 23.45 -8.28
CA GLY A 74 12.37 24.39 -7.60
C GLY A 74 12.86 25.59 -8.42
N ARG A 75 12.48 25.71 -9.70
CA ARG A 75 13.06 26.72 -10.63
C ARG A 75 12.20 27.98 -10.79
N SER A 76 10.99 28.03 -10.27
CA SER A 76 10.00 29.00 -10.77
C SER A 76 9.46 30.00 -9.74
N GLY A 77 9.74 29.84 -8.45
CA GLY A 77 9.12 30.67 -7.39
C GLY A 77 7.59 30.67 -7.45
N LEU A 78 6.99 29.55 -7.95
CA LEU A 78 5.55 29.43 -8.10
C LEU A 78 4.89 29.34 -6.72
N VAL A 79 3.76 30.02 -6.58
CA VAL A 79 2.88 29.91 -5.41
C VAL A 79 1.73 28.99 -5.77
N TYR A 80 1.48 27.99 -4.92
CA TYR A 80 0.42 27.01 -5.09
C TYR A 80 -0.67 27.22 -4.05
N ASP A 81 -1.84 27.66 -4.50
CA ASP A 81 -2.97 27.95 -3.62
C ASP A 81 -3.88 26.71 -3.46
N GLY A 82 -4.39 26.51 -2.24
CA GLY A 82 -5.36 25.45 -1.96
C GLY A 82 -4.82 24.04 -2.05
N VAL A 83 -3.50 23.86 -1.90
CA VAL A 83 -2.84 22.53 -1.92
C VAL A 83 -2.49 22.07 -0.49
N ARG A 84 -2.42 20.76 -0.26
CA ARG A 84 -2.12 20.17 1.04
C ARG A 84 -0.63 20.29 1.40
N SER A 85 0.24 20.06 0.43
CA SER A 85 1.69 20.27 0.59
C SER A 85 2.36 20.54 -0.76
N VAL A 86 3.54 21.18 -0.69
CA VAL A 86 4.45 21.36 -1.82
C VAL A 86 5.70 20.54 -1.53
N ILE A 87 6.09 19.68 -2.45
CA ILE A 87 7.22 18.75 -2.39
C ILE A 87 8.27 19.25 -3.37
N ARG A 88 9.40 19.72 -2.90
CA ARG A 88 10.54 20.06 -3.76
C ARG A 88 11.11 18.78 -4.35
N ALA A 89 11.17 18.71 -5.68
CA ALA A 89 11.49 17.50 -6.41
C ALA A 89 12.86 16.88 -6.07
N ASP A 90 13.81 17.70 -5.61
CA ASP A 90 15.19 17.34 -5.29
C ASP A 90 15.50 17.25 -3.79
N VAL A 91 14.47 17.27 -2.92
CA VAL A 91 14.61 17.22 -1.45
C VAL A 91 13.91 16.02 -0.88
N ALA A 92 14.66 15.01 -0.47
CA ALA A 92 14.15 13.74 0.05
C ALA A 92 13.25 13.92 1.28
N GLU A 93 13.61 14.85 2.17
CA GLU A 93 12.86 15.16 3.40
C GLU A 93 11.44 15.65 3.12
N ASP A 94 11.20 16.35 2.02
CA ASP A 94 9.87 16.81 1.64
C ASP A 94 8.96 15.63 1.24
N PHE A 95 9.52 14.61 0.57
CA PHE A 95 8.78 13.38 0.25
C PHE A 95 8.43 12.58 1.51
N ILE A 96 9.37 12.49 2.46
CA ILE A 96 9.15 11.83 3.75
C ILE A 96 8.06 12.58 4.54
N ALA A 97 8.14 13.91 4.61
CA ALA A 97 7.16 14.75 5.31
C ALA A 97 5.77 14.64 4.67
N ALA A 98 5.70 14.61 3.33
CA ALA A 98 4.43 14.42 2.61
C ALA A 98 3.81 13.04 2.91
N ALA A 99 4.61 11.96 2.93
CA ALA A 99 4.12 10.63 3.29
C ALA A 99 3.57 10.58 4.73
N ARG A 100 4.26 11.21 5.68
CA ARG A 100 3.78 11.32 7.08
C ARG A 100 2.45 12.07 7.14
N THR A 101 2.31 13.17 6.41
CA THR A 101 1.07 13.95 6.33
C THR A 101 -0.07 13.11 5.74
N ILE A 102 0.16 12.42 4.62
CA ILE A 102 -0.80 11.52 3.97
C ILE A 102 -1.28 10.43 4.93
N ASN A 103 -0.35 9.81 5.65
CA ASN A 103 -0.69 8.77 6.63
C ASN A 103 -1.46 9.30 7.84
N ALA A 104 -1.13 10.51 8.33
CA ALA A 104 -1.84 11.17 9.42
C ALA A 104 -3.24 11.64 9.02
N ASP A 105 -3.42 12.09 7.77
CA ASP A 105 -4.70 12.50 7.22
C ASP A 105 -5.66 11.31 6.98
N GLY A 106 -5.15 10.07 6.97
CA GLY A 106 -5.95 8.85 6.89
C GLY A 106 -6.73 8.72 5.58
N VAL A 107 -6.12 9.08 4.45
CA VAL A 107 -6.74 9.01 3.12
C VAL A 107 -7.13 7.58 2.74
N ASP A 108 -8.18 7.42 1.93
CA ASP A 108 -8.65 6.11 1.44
C ASP A 108 -7.74 5.52 0.36
N ALA A 109 -7.11 6.38 -0.46
CA ALA A 109 -6.14 5.98 -1.47
C ALA A 109 -5.16 7.12 -1.79
N VAL A 110 -3.99 6.75 -2.31
CA VAL A 110 -2.96 7.66 -2.84
C VAL A 110 -2.91 7.47 -4.34
N TRP A 111 -2.90 8.56 -5.11
CA TRP A 111 -2.80 8.52 -6.56
C TRP A 111 -1.61 9.34 -7.04
N LEU A 112 -0.59 8.65 -7.54
CA LEU A 112 0.65 9.22 -8.04
C LEU A 112 0.59 9.40 -9.57
N GLN A 113 0.88 10.62 -10.06
CA GLN A 113 1.10 10.91 -11.48
C GLN A 113 2.60 10.78 -11.75
N HIS A 114 3.01 9.67 -12.37
CA HIS A 114 4.43 9.38 -12.59
C HIS A 114 4.91 9.77 -14.00
N GLU A 115 5.97 10.56 -14.01
CA GLU A 115 6.83 10.84 -15.17
C GLU A 115 8.26 11.02 -14.67
N TYR A 116 9.24 10.37 -15.28
CA TYR A 116 10.63 10.36 -14.80
C TYR A 116 11.22 11.76 -14.59
N GLY A 117 10.83 12.73 -15.43
CA GLY A 117 11.39 14.08 -15.43
C GLY A 117 10.80 15.06 -14.43
N ILE A 118 9.81 14.67 -13.62
CA ILE A 118 9.19 15.57 -12.63
C ILE A 118 9.72 15.38 -11.21
N PHE A 119 10.43 14.28 -10.96
CA PHE A 119 11.04 13.95 -9.66
C PHE A 119 12.55 14.11 -9.72
N GLY A 120 13.17 14.49 -8.61
CA GLY A 120 14.61 14.60 -8.48
C GLY A 120 15.32 13.24 -8.35
N GLY A 121 16.65 13.28 -8.37
CA GLY A 121 17.49 12.10 -8.36
C GLY A 121 17.60 11.40 -9.71
N GLU A 122 18.41 10.34 -9.78
CA GLU A 122 18.58 9.57 -11.01
C GLU A 122 17.26 8.90 -11.40
N ALA A 123 16.78 9.18 -12.61
CA ALA A 123 15.50 8.69 -13.14
C ALA A 123 14.28 8.95 -12.24
N GLY A 124 14.31 10.02 -11.42
CA GLY A 124 13.21 10.37 -10.55
C GLY A 124 13.16 9.59 -9.22
N ALA A 125 14.27 9.02 -8.77
CA ALA A 125 14.34 8.12 -7.62
C ALA A 125 13.86 8.73 -6.30
N MET A 126 13.85 10.07 -6.14
CA MET A 126 13.37 10.74 -4.91
C MET A 126 11.92 10.38 -4.54
N VAL A 127 11.08 10.05 -5.53
CA VAL A 127 9.69 9.65 -5.27
C VAL A 127 9.59 8.38 -4.44
N LEU A 128 10.62 7.52 -4.44
CA LEU A 128 10.62 6.26 -3.70
C LEU A 128 10.53 6.49 -2.19
N GLU A 129 11.07 7.61 -1.68
CA GLU A 129 10.97 8.00 -0.27
C GLU A 129 9.52 8.16 0.19
N LEU A 130 8.64 8.64 -0.69
CA LEU A 130 7.21 8.73 -0.41
C LEU A 130 6.51 7.39 -0.63
N VAL A 131 6.81 6.72 -1.75
CA VAL A 131 6.15 5.46 -2.17
C VAL A 131 6.31 4.37 -1.13
N ASP A 132 7.48 4.27 -0.50
CA ASP A 132 7.75 3.25 0.54
C ASP A 132 7.00 3.52 1.85
N ARG A 133 6.70 4.78 2.13
CA ARG A 133 6.13 5.22 3.42
C ARG A 133 4.63 5.35 3.44
N VAL A 134 3.96 5.45 2.29
CA VAL A 134 2.50 5.57 2.26
C VAL A 134 1.83 4.25 2.61
N ALA A 135 0.89 4.31 3.56
CA ALA A 135 0.16 3.15 4.04
C ALA A 135 -1.11 2.87 3.22
N ALA A 136 -1.81 3.91 2.76
CA ALA A 136 -3.00 3.75 1.93
C ALA A 136 -2.67 3.08 0.58
N PRO A 137 -3.64 2.39 -0.07
CA PRO A 137 -3.45 1.80 -1.38
C PRO A 137 -2.95 2.81 -2.41
N LEU A 138 -1.88 2.46 -3.13
CA LEU A 138 -1.25 3.31 -4.14
C LEU A 138 -1.79 2.99 -5.54
N ILE A 139 -2.36 3.98 -6.20
CA ILE A 139 -2.63 4.00 -7.64
C ILE A 139 -1.51 4.80 -8.30
N VAL A 140 -0.93 4.29 -9.39
CA VAL A 140 0.03 5.05 -10.18
C VAL A 140 -0.47 5.21 -11.61
N THR A 141 -0.47 6.46 -12.13
CA THR A 141 -0.61 6.73 -13.56
C THR A 141 0.78 6.85 -14.16
N LEU A 142 1.10 6.03 -15.14
CA LEU A 142 2.36 6.10 -15.87
C LEU A 142 2.14 6.89 -17.17
N HIS A 143 2.74 8.08 -17.24
CA HIS A 143 2.69 8.90 -18.44
C HIS A 143 3.63 8.40 -19.54
N THR A 144 4.73 7.77 -19.13
CA THR A 144 5.72 7.14 -20.02
C THR A 144 6.01 5.71 -19.56
N VAL A 145 5.91 4.75 -20.48
CA VAL A 145 6.40 3.37 -20.33
C VAL A 145 7.35 3.10 -21.49
N LEU A 146 8.60 2.79 -21.18
CA LEU A 146 9.65 2.62 -22.18
C LEU A 146 9.82 1.15 -22.55
N ALA A 147 10.02 0.87 -23.85
CA ALA A 147 10.39 -0.46 -24.34
C ALA A 147 11.81 -0.84 -23.89
N GLU A 148 12.72 0.12 -23.92
CA GLU A 148 14.13 -0.03 -23.53
C GLU A 148 14.50 0.99 -22.44
N PRO A 149 14.05 0.78 -21.18
CA PRO A 149 14.41 1.67 -20.08
C PRO A 149 15.88 1.53 -19.72
N SER A 150 16.54 2.63 -19.36
CA SER A 150 17.88 2.57 -18.76
C SER A 150 17.85 1.76 -17.45
N PRO A 151 18.98 1.26 -16.95
CA PRO A 151 19.01 0.52 -15.68
C PRO A 151 18.42 1.32 -14.51
N ALA A 152 18.63 2.63 -14.46
CA ALA A 152 18.08 3.48 -13.42
C ALA A 152 16.56 3.63 -13.57
N GLN A 153 16.05 3.88 -14.78
CA GLN A 153 14.63 3.96 -15.05
C GLN A 153 13.92 2.65 -14.74
N ARG A 154 14.54 1.51 -15.08
CA ARG A 154 14.00 0.19 -14.77
C ARG A 154 13.90 -0.02 -13.25
N ARG A 155 14.96 0.26 -12.50
CA ARG A 155 14.97 0.12 -11.02
C ARG A 155 13.86 0.94 -10.37
N VAL A 156 13.75 2.22 -10.73
CA VAL A 156 12.73 3.12 -10.15
C VAL A 156 11.33 2.65 -10.51
N LEU A 157 11.06 2.36 -11.78
CA LEU A 157 9.74 1.93 -12.20
C LEU A 157 9.34 0.60 -11.57
N GLU A 158 10.21 -0.42 -11.58
CA GLU A 158 9.90 -1.73 -10.97
C GLU A 158 9.68 -1.61 -9.46
N HIS A 159 10.38 -0.70 -8.78
CA HIS A 159 10.11 -0.43 -7.38
C HIS A 159 8.71 0.16 -7.16
N ILE A 160 8.32 1.18 -7.92
CA ILE A 160 6.96 1.75 -7.88
C ILE A 160 5.92 0.67 -8.19
N LEU A 161 6.16 -0.16 -9.22
CA LEU A 161 5.25 -1.25 -9.61
C LEU A 161 5.06 -2.29 -8.50
N ARG A 162 6.10 -2.59 -7.72
CA ARG A 162 5.98 -3.48 -6.55
C ARG A 162 5.11 -2.88 -5.44
N ARG A 163 5.06 -1.56 -5.30
CA ARG A 163 4.28 -0.87 -4.26
C ARG A 163 2.85 -0.55 -4.70
N ALA A 164 2.60 -0.37 -5.99
CA ALA A 164 1.30 0.03 -6.52
C ALA A 164 0.24 -1.09 -6.38
N SER A 165 -0.95 -0.74 -5.90
CA SER A 165 -2.12 -1.63 -5.88
C SER A 165 -2.76 -1.73 -7.27
N ARG A 166 -2.76 -0.62 -8.04
CA ARG A 166 -3.24 -0.54 -9.42
C ARG A 166 -2.34 0.39 -10.22
N ILE A 167 -2.22 0.07 -11.51
CA ILE A 167 -1.40 0.81 -12.47
C ILE A 167 -2.31 1.27 -13.60
N MET A 168 -2.42 2.58 -13.75
CA MET A 168 -3.16 3.19 -14.84
C MET A 168 -2.20 3.58 -15.96
N VAL A 169 -2.56 3.24 -17.18
CA VAL A 169 -1.92 3.71 -18.42
C VAL A 169 -2.96 4.23 -19.38
N MET A 170 -2.56 5.05 -20.35
CA MET A 170 -3.47 5.72 -21.27
C MET A 170 -3.52 5.07 -22.66
N SER A 171 -2.71 4.03 -22.92
CA SER A 171 -2.70 3.29 -24.20
C SER A 171 -2.58 1.79 -23.97
N ARG A 172 -3.10 1.00 -24.91
CA ARG A 172 -2.98 -0.47 -24.88
C ARG A 172 -1.52 -0.92 -25.07
N HIS A 173 -0.76 -0.15 -25.84
CA HIS A 173 0.65 -0.41 -26.04
C HIS A 173 1.44 -0.28 -24.72
N ALA A 174 1.17 0.76 -23.92
CA ALA A 174 1.80 0.90 -22.61
C ALA A 174 1.42 -0.26 -21.68
N ALA A 175 0.17 -0.73 -21.72
CA ALA A 175 -0.24 -1.92 -20.98
C ALA A 175 0.50 -3.18 -21.44
N TRP A 176 0.69 -3.34 -22.74
CA TRP A 176 1.48 -4.44 -23.31
C TRP A 176 2.95 -4.37 -22.86
N LEU A 177 3.59 -3.20 -22.90
CA LEU A 177 4.96 -3.02 -22.40
C LEU A 177 5.11 -3.37 -20.92
N LEU A 178 4.14 -3.01 -20.08
CA LEU A 178 4.16 -3.38 -18.66
C LEU A 178 4.11 -4.90 -18.46
N GLN A 179 3.37 -5.62 -19.30
CA GLN A 179 3.29 -7.08 -19.22
C GLN A 179 4.56 -7.73 -19.82
N ASP A 180 5.02 -7.28 -20.97
CA ASP A 180 6.12 -7.90 -21.71
C ASP A 180 7.50 -7.55 -21.13
N VAL A 181 7.76 -6.27 -20.83
CA VAL A 181 9.07 -5.78 -20.37
C VAL A 181 9.22 -5.88 -18.85
N HIS A 182 8.15 -5.58 -18.11
CA HIS A 182 8.17 -5.48 -16.64
C HIS A 182 7.45 -6.62 -15.93
N GLN A 183 6.89 -7.60 -16.66
CA GLN A 183 6.22 -8.79 -16.11
C GLN A 183 5.12 -8.47 -15.08
N VAL A 184 4.38 -7.38 -15.28
CA VAL A 184 3.29 -6.96 -14.41
C VAL A 184 2.06 -7.84 -14.64
N ASP A 185 1.42 -8.29 -13.55
CA ASP A 185 0.14 -9.00 -13.61
C ASP A 185 -0.91 -8.15 -14.35
N PRO A 186 -1.50 -8.66 -15.44
CA PRO A 186 -2.52 -7.96 -16.23
C PRO A 186 -3.71 -7.46 -15.38
N ASN A 187 -4.07 -8.18 -14.31
CA ASN A 187 -5.18 -7.79 -13.41
C ASN A 187 -4.90 -6.51 -12.61
N ARG A 188 -3.66 -6.07 -12.52
CA ARG A 188 -3.26 -4.81 -11.88
C ARG A 188 -3.23 -3.62 -12.82
N ILE A 189 -3.28 -3.86 -14.15
CA ILE A 189 -3.17 -2.84 -15.19
C ILE A 189 -4.57 -2.40 -15.62
N VAL A 190 -4.81 -1.09 -15.65
CA VAL A 190 -6.07 -0.50 -16.13
C VAL A 190 -5.75 0.51 -17.22
N VAL A 191 -6.37 0.32 -18.39
CA VAL A 191 -6.23 1.28 -19.50
C VAL A 191 -7.40 2.26 -19.44
N ILE A 192 -7.09 3.52 -19.15
CA ILE A 192 -8.05 4.63 -19.19
C ILE A 192 -7.48 5.68 -20.16
N PRO A 193 -8.05 5.84 -21.35
CA PRO A 193 -7.57 6.82 -22.33
C PRO A 193 -7.54 8.23 -21.77
N HIS A 194 -6.65 9.08 -22.30
CA HIS A 194 -6.54 10.48 -21.89
C HIS A 194 -7.89 11.21 -22.03
N GLY A 195 -8.33 11.86 -20.95
CA GLY A 195 -9.59 12.62 -20.94
C GLY A 195 -9.58 13.77 -21.98
N ALA A 196 -10.72 14.06 -22.56
CA ALA A 196 -10.87 15.07 -23.58
C ALA A 196 -12.15 15.91 -23.35
N PRO A 197 -12.18 17.17 -23.86
CA PRO A 197 -13.34 18.04 -23.73
C PRO A 197 -14.59 17.47 -24.38
N ASP A 198 -15.75 17.73 -23.78
CA ASP A 198 -17.06 17.38 -24.34
C ASP A 198 -17.72 18.63 -24.95
N ARG A 199 -17.65 18.77 -26.26
CA ARG A 199 -18.28 19.85 -27.01
C ARG A 199 -19.17 19.34 -28.17
N PRO A 200 -20.26 20.04 -28.51
CA PRO A 200 -21.11 19.67 -29.63
C PRO A 200 -20.37 19.68 -30.98
N PHE A 201 -20.75 18.81 -31.90
CA PHE A 201 -20.22 18.74 -33.25
C PHE A 201 -20.72 19.86 -34.16
N GLY A 202 -19.91 20.30 -35.13
CA GLY A 202 -20.32 21.09 -36.27
C GLY A 202 -20.35 22.60 -36.06
N ARG A 203 -19.61 23.15 -35.09
CA ARG A 203 -19.56 24.59 -34.78
C ARG A 203 -18.39 25.33 -35.45
N GLY A 204 -17.65 24.68 -36.34
CA GLY A 204 -16.44 25.26 -36.97
C GLY A 204 -16.66 26.62 -37.61
N ASP A 205 -17.72 26.81 -38.39
CA ASP A 205 -17.99 28.08 -39.09
C ASP A 205 -18.32 29.24 -38.09
N GLU A 206 -19.03 28.92 -37.00
CA GLU A 206 -19.30 29.90 -35.93
C GLU A 206 -17.97 30.40 -35.29
N PHE A 207 -17.07 29.51 -34.97
CA PHE A 207 -15.81 29.88 -34.36
C PHE A 207 -14.82 30.51 -35.33
N LYS A 208 -14.86 30.14 -36.62
CA LYS A 208 -14.14 30.87 -37.67
C LYS A 208 -14.61 32.30 -37.80
N ALA A 209 -15.94 32.51 -37.78
CA ALA A 209 -16.49 33.84 -37.82
C ALA A 209 -16.05 34.72 -36.63
N ARG A 210 -16.07 34.15 -35.43
CA ARG A 210 -15.58 34.83 -34.21
C ARG A 210 -14.10 35.17 -34.26
N ALA A 211 -13.30 34.31 -34.90
CA ALA A 211 -11.85 34.48 -35.03
C ALA A 211 -11.46 35.31 -36.25
N GLY A 212 -12.39 35.82 -37.07
CA GLY A 212 -12.09 36.54 -38.33
C GLY A 212 -11.54 35.65 -39.45
N LEU A 213 -11.81 34.33 -39.40
CA LEU A 213 -11.27 33.32 -40.32
C LEU A 213 -12.30 32.84 -41.34
N THR A 214 -13.40 33.54 -41.50
CA THR A 214 -14.46 33.18 -42.46
C THR A 214 -13.87 32.98 -43.86
N GLY A 215 -14.18 31.87 -44.52
CA GLY A 215 -13.68 31.51 -45.84
C GLY A 215 -12.25 30.96 -45.88
N ARG A 216 -11.53 30.93 -44.79
CA ARG A 216 -10.20 30.29 -44.71
C ARG A 216 -10.28 28.78 -44.45
N LYS A 217 -9.36 28.05 -45.06
CA LYS A 217 -9.07 26.64 -44.76
C LYS A 217 -8.02 26.56 -43.66
N VAL A 218 -8.39 26.21 -42.45
CA VAL A 218 -7.55 26.35 -41.27
C VAL A 218 -6.94 25.01 -40.86
N MET A 219 -5.61 24.94 -40.92
CA MET A 219 -4.80 23.88 -40.33
C MET A 219 -4.29 24.35 -38.96
N MET A 220 -4.09 23.46 -38.00
CA MET A 220 -3.61 23.84 -36.66
C MET A 220 -2.73 22.77 -36.03
N THR A 221 -1.70 23.24 -35.32
CA THR A 221 -0.98 22.45 -34.30
C THR A 221 -0.92 23.26 -33.03
N PHE A 222 -1.17 22.64 -31.87
CA PHE A 222 -1.03 23.35 -30.59
C PHE A 222 -0.22 22.56 -29.55
N GLY A 223 0.25 23.28 -28.53
CA GLY A 223 1.02 22.77 -27.40
C GLY A 223 2.37 23.43 -27.28
N LEU A 224 3.14 23.11 -26.25
CA LEU A 224 4.47 23.64 -26.04
C LEU A 224 5.39 23.29 -27.22
N LEU A 225 5.98 24.32 -27.85
CA LEU A 225 6.82 24.18 -29.04
C LEU A 225 8.16 23.56 -28.68
N SER A 226 8.56 22.52 -29.44
CA SER A 226 9.86 21.86 -29.34
C SER A 226 10.15 21.09 -30.64
N HIS A 227 11.41 20.72 -30.88
CA HIS A 227 11.82 19.84 -31.98
C HIS A 227 10.99 18.58 -32.10
N GLY A 228 10.53 18.04 -30.97
CA GLY A 228 9.63 16.86 -30.91
C GLY A 228 8.25 17.06 -31.54
N LYS A 229 7.91 18.27 -32.00
CA LYS A 229 6.65 18.55 -32.69
C LYS A 229 6.73 18.43 -34.22
N GLY A 230 7.95 18.48 -34.82
CA GLY A 230 8.16 18.31 -36.27
C GLY A 230 7.46 19.36 -37.12
N LEU A 231 7.32 20.57 -36.63
CA LEU A 231 6.55 21.66 -37.28
C LEU A 231 7.17 22.06 -38.59
N GLU A 232 8.49 21.95 -38.74
CA GLU A 232 9.26 22.17 -39.97
C GLU A 232 8.68 21.39 -41.15
N THR A 233 8.28 20.13 -40.94
CA THR A 233 7.73 19.29 -42.03
C THR A 233 6.39 19.82 -42.54
N VAL A 234 5.58 20.43 -41.66
CA VAL A 234 4.32 21.06 -42.11
C VAL A 234 4.60 22.32 -42.91
N ILE A 235 5.55 23.15 -42.45
CA ILE A 235 5.93 24.38 -43.13
C ILE A 235 6.51 24.08 -44.53
N GLU A 236 7.30 23.00 -44.63
CA GLU A 236 7.80 22.47 -45.94
C GLU A 236 6.69 21.96 -46.86
N ALA A 237 5.54 21.54 -46.32
CA ALA A 237 4.39 21.11 -47.11
C ALA A 237 3.54 22.29 -47.66
N LEU A 238 3.61 23.48 -46.98
CA LEU A 238 2.75 24.61 -47.28
C LEU A 238 2.85 25.13 -48.74
N PRO A 239 4.01 25.22 -49.41
CA PRO A 239 4.03 25.68 -50.78
C PRO A 239 3.12 24.88 -51.71
N ALA A 240 3.08 23.55 -51.56
CA ALA A 240 2.23 22.67 -52.37
C ALA A 240 0.74 22.75 -51.96
N ILE A 241 0.45 23.09 -50.70
CA ILE A 241 -0.91 23.29 -50.20
C ILE A 241 -1.44 24.64 -50.69
N VAL A 242 -0.70 25.71 -50.51
CA VAL A 242 -1.08 27.11 -50.88
C VAL A 242 -1.23 27.25 -52.40
N ALA A 243 -0.36 26.62 -53.21
CA ALA A 243 -0.49 26.62 -54.67
C ALA A 243 -1.85 26.11 -55.16
N ARG A 244 -2.49 25.20 -54.39
CA ARG A 244 -3.80 24.62 -54.71
C ARG A 244 -4.95 25.31 -53.95
N HIS A 245 -4.69 25.71 -52.71
CA HIS A 245 -5.64 26.39 -51.80
C HIS A 245 -5.04 27.69 -51.29
N PRO A 246 -5.11 28.79 -52.02
CA PRO A 246 -4.57 30.11 -51.61
C PRO A 246 -5.25 30.65 -50.33
N ASP A 247 -6.41 30.15 -49.96
CA ASP A 247 -7.16 30.43 -48.74
C ASP A 247 -6.68 29.62 -47.52
N ALA A 248 -5.70 28.73 -47.66
CA ALA A 248 -5.14 27.95 -46.59
C ALA A 248 -4.36 28.81 -45.57
N LEU A 249 -4.50 28.46 -44.26
CA LEU A 249 -3.79 29.10 -43.16
C LEU A 249 -3.34 28.01 -42.19
N TYR A 250 -2.08 28.03 -41.77
CA TYR A 250 -1.53 27.18 -40.72
C TYR A 250 -1.33 27.97 -39.44
N ARG A 251 -2.04 27.60 -38.37
CA ARG A 251 -1.96 28.24 -37.06
C ARG A 251 -1.11 27.39 -36.12
N ILE A 252 -0.06 27.96 -35.56
CA ILE A 252 0.83 27.35 -34.56
C ILE A 252 0.58 28.06 -33.23
N VAL A 253 -0.03 27.29 -32.27
CA VAL A 253 -0.50 27.86 -31.00
C VAL A 253 0.27 27.22 -29.84
N GLY A 254 1.00 28.08 -29.11
CA GLY A 254 1.70 27.68 -27.88
C GLY A 254 3.05 28.38 -27.68
N ALA A 255 3.39 28.51 -26.40
CA ALA A 255 4.71 29.03 -26.00
C ALA A 255 5.81 27.98 -26.26
N THR A 256 7.05 28.43 -26.36
CA THR A 256 8.22 27.53 -26.41
C THR A 256 8.30 26.72 -25.11
N HIS A 257 8.68 25.44 -25.23
CA HIS A 257 8.80 24.56 -24.09
C HIS A 257 9.83 25.12 -23.09
N PRO A 258 9.54 25.18 -21.77
CA PRO A 258 10.44 25.77 -20.78
C PRO A 258 11.88 25.23 -20.85
N ASN A 259 12.06 23.90 -20.98
CA ASN A 259 13.42 23.33 -21.08
C ASN A 259 14.15 23.78 -22.35
N LEU A 260 13.43 23.99 -23.45
CA LEU A 260 14.01 24.48 -24.68
C LEU A 260 14.35 25.94 -24.55
N LEU A 261 13.47 26.71 -23.91
CA LEU A 261 13.69 28.13 -23.62
C LEU A 261 14.95 28.33 -22.75
N ASP A 262 15.16 27.45 -21.77
CA ASP A 262 16.34 27.46 -20.88
C ASP A 262 17.64 27.11 -21.62
N SER A 263 17.60 26.20 -22.60
CA SER A 263 18.79 25.70 -23.32
C SER A 263 19.12 26.48 -24.59
N GLU A 264 18.11 26.90 -25.33
CA GLU A 264 18.28 27.49 -26.70
C GLU A 264 17.53 28.81 -26.90
N GLY A 265 16.78 29.29 -25.87
CA GLY A 265 15.94 30.49 -26.03
C GLY A 265 14.82 30.21 -27.03
N GLU A 266 14.55 31.22 -27.89
CA GLU A 266 13.52 31.14 -28.96
C GLU A 266 14.08 30.66 -30.32
N ALA A 267 15.34 30.16 -30.36
CA ALA A 267 16.02 29.80 -31.61
C ALA A 267 15.23 28.83 -32.50
N TYR A 268 14.57 27.86 -31.90
CA TYR A 268 13.72 26.91 -32.65
C TYR A 268 12.55 27.63 -33.33
N ARG A 269 11.82 28.50 -32.64
CA ARG A 269 10.72 29.28 -33.23
C ARG A 269 11.21 30.20 -34.33
N GLU A 270 12.32 30.91 -34.09
CA GLU A 270 12.92 31.80 -35.07
C GLU A 270 13.35 31.03 -36.33
N SER A 271 13.88 29.83 -36.19
CA SER A 271 14.20 28.96 -37.32
C SER A 271 12.99 28.59 -38.18
N LEU A 272 11.85 28.31 -37.53
CA LEU A 272 10.59 28.01 -38.22
C LEU A 272 10.03 29.24 -38.97
N ILE A 273 10.10 30.42 -38.37
CA ILE A 273 9.70 31.68 -39.00
C ILE A 273 10.58 31.96 -40.22
N ALA A 274 11.91 31.82 -40.09
CA ALA A 274 12.84 31.96 -41.21
C ALA A 274 12.58 30.93 -42.33
N LEU A 275 12.23 29.69 -41.99
CA LEU A 275 11.86 28.66 -42.95
C LEU A 275 10.59 29.04 -43.73
N ALA A 276 9.56 29.51 -43.06
CA ALA A 276 8.32 29.97 -43.70
C ALA A 276 8.59 31.17 -44.67
N ALA A 277 9.43 32.11 -44.28
CA ALA A 277 9.85 33.25 -45.13
C ALA A 277 10.66 32.75 -46.35
N LYS A 278 11.62 31.85 -46.13
CA LYS A 278 12.43 31.28 -47.21
C LYS A 278 11.60 30.54 -48.27
N LEU A 279 10.53 29.85 -47.83
CA LEU A 279 9.63 29.13 -48.75
C LEU A 279 8.51 29.97 -49.33
N GLY A 280 8.46 31.30 -49.01
CA GLY A 280 7.46 32.22 -49.52
C GLY A 280 6.04 32.00 -48.99
N VAL A 281 5.88 31.40 -47.84
CA VAL A 281 4.58 31.05 -47.24
C VAL A 281 4.34 31.77 -45.89
N ALA A 282 5.13 32.80 -45.55
CA ALA A 282 5.01 33.49 -44.27
C ALA A 282 3.59 34.02 -43.99
N ASP A 283 2.90 34.57 -45.01
CA ASP A 283 1.53 35.07 -44.92
C ASP A 283 0.46 33.97 -44.69
N HIS A 284 0.85 32.73 -44.80
CA HIS A 284 0.00 31.56 -44.58
C HIS A 284 0.29 30.84 -43.26
N VAL A 285 1.18 31.43 -42.39
CA VAL A 285 1.45 30.89 -41.03
C VAL A 285 1.13 31.95 -40.01
N GLU A 286 0.26 31.62 -39.08
CA GLU A 286 -0.09 32.48 -37.93
C GLU A 286 0.52 31.91 -36.64
N TRP A 287 1.17 32.76 -35.84
CA TRP A 287 1.85 32.39 -34.63
C TRP A 287 1.14 32.94 -33.40
N ASP A 288 0.64 32.07 -32.50
CA ASP A 288 0.22 32.47 -31.15
C ASP A 288 1.22 31.93 -30.11
N ASN A 289 2.12 32.85 -29.66
CA ASN A 289 3.27 32.47 -28.81
C ASN A 289 2.93 32.44 -27.32
N ARG A 290 1.65 32.39 -26.98
CA ARG A 290 1.19 32.40 -25.58
C ARG A 290 0.92 30.96 -25.11
N PHE A 291 1.01 30.77 -23.81
CA PHE A 291 0.35 29.62 -23.16
C PHE A 291 -1.13 29.99 -23.03
N VAL A 292 -1.93 29.50 -23.95
CA VAL A 292 -3.35 29.85 -24.10
C VAL A 292 -4.17 29.13 -23.03
N GLY A 293 -5.14 29.83 -22.43
CA GLY A 293 -6.09 29.25 -21.48
C GLY A 293 -6.97 28.19 -22.15
N ASN A 294 -7.49 27.25 -21.35
CA ASN A 294 -8.18 26.08 -21.89
C ASN A 294 -9.39 26.47 -22.77
N ASP A 295 -10.26 27.40 -22.33
CA ASP A 295 -11.46 27.78 -23.08
C ASP A 295 -11.08 28.49 -24.41
N GLU A 296 -10.12 29.40 -24.40
CA GLU A 296 -9.62 30.06 -25.61
C GLU A 296 -8.98 29.03 -26.55
N LEU A 297 -8.20 28.09 -26.04
CA LEU A 297 -7.61 27.02 -26.84
C LEU A 297 -8.69 26.16 -27.52
N LEU A 298 -9.73 25.77 -26.78
CA LEU A 298 -10.83 25.00 -27.32
C LEU A 298 -11.58 25.78 -28.40
N ASP A 299 -11.78 27.08 -28.25
CA ASP A 299 -12.42 27.94 -29.26
C ASP A 299 -11.56 28.07 -30.52
N GLN A 300 -10.24 28.17 -30.38
CA GLN A 300 -9.31 28.17 -31.52
C GLN A 300 -9.31 26.80 -32.22
N LEU A 301 -9.37 25.70 -31.46
CA LEU A 301 -9.44 24.36 -32.03
C LEU A 301 -10.78 24.09 -32.74
N GLU A 302 -11.91 24.66 -32.26
CA GLU A 302 -13.19 24.59 -32.96
C GLU A 302 -13.13 25.25 -34.34
N ALA A 303 -12.36 26.36 -34.50
CA ALA A 303 -12.17 27.03 -35.78
C ALA A 303 -11.24 26.25 -36.75
N CYS A 304 -10.59 25.17 -36.30
CA CYS A 304 -9.68 24.35 -37.13
C CYS A 304 -10.47 23.37 -38.02
N ASP A 305 -10.02 23.18 -39.27
CA ASP A 305 -10.53 22.15 -40.19
C ASP A 305 -9.72 20.85 -40.09
N VAL A 306 -8.38 20.98 -40.13
CA VAL A 306 -7.44 19.89 -40.10
C VAL A 306 -6.39 20.07 -39.01
N TYR A 307 -6.34 19.15 -38.09
CA TYR A 307 -5.34 19.16 -37.01
C TYR A 307 -4.10 18.33 -37.42
N LEU A 308 -2.91 18.89 -37.20
CA LEU A 308 -1.65 18.29 -37.64
C LEU A 308 -0.79 17.89 -36.45
N THR A 309 -0.34 16.63 -36.41
CA THR A 309 0.61 16.11 -35.42
C THR A 309 1.76 15.36 -36.09
N PRO A 310 2.70 16.07 -36.74
CA PRO A 310 3.79 15.46 -37.49
C PRO A 310 4.97 15.04 -36.58
N TYR A 311 4.69 14.44 -35.43
CA TYR A 311 5.70 14.13 -34.41
C TYR A 311 6.72 13.12 -34.89
N PRO A 312 8.04 13.40 -34.82
CA PRO A 312 9.08 12.48 -35.27
C PRO A 312 9.27 11.30 -34.31
N ASN A 313 8.96 11.45 -33.02
CA ASN A 313 9.08 10.36 -32.04
C ASN A 313 7.90 9.38 -32.15
N LEU A 314 8.13 8.24 -32.78
CA LEU A 314 7.13 7.21 -32.99
C LEU A 314 6.77 6.43 -31.72
N GLN A 315 7.53 6.53 -30.64
CA GLN A 315 7.29 5.83 -29.39
C GLN A 315 6.37 6.62 -28.44
N GLN A 316 5.88 7.78 -28.85
CA GLN A 316 5.00 8.56 -27.98
C GLN A 316 3.69 7.82 -27.72
N SER A 317 3.53 7.32 -26.48
CA SER A 317 2.42 6.48 -26.06
C SER A 317 1.14 7.25 -25.72
N THR A 318 1.22 8.57 -25.49
CA THR A 318 0.07 9.42 -25.15
C THR A 318 0.26 10.83 -25.68
N SER A 319 -0.80 11.41 -26.23
CA SER A 319 -0.86 12.81 -26.70
C SER A 319 -2.21 13.43 -26.32
N GLY A 320 -2.20 14.32 -25.33
CA GLY A 320 -3.41 15.05 -24.93
C GLY A 320 -3.95 15.94 -26.04
N THR A 321 -3.04 16.56 -26.83
CA THR A 321 -3.41 17.42 -27.96
C THR A 321 -4.15 16.66 -29.06
N LEU A 322 -3.74 15.42 -29.33
CA LEU A 322 -4.43 14.54 -30.28
C LEU A 322 -5.82 14.14 -29.74
N SER A 323 -5.90 13.77 -28.46
CA SER A 323 -7.19 13.42 -27.83
C SER A 323 -8.18 14.57 -27.92
N TYR A 324 -7.73 15.81 -27.70
CA TYR A 324 -8.56 17.01 -27.81
C TYR A 324 -9.06 17.24 -29.24
N ALA A 325 -8.16 17.15 -30.23
CA ALA A 325 -8.54 17.32 -31.64
C ALA A 325 -9.58 16.29 -32.09
N VAL A 326 -9.40 15.01 -31.74
CA VAL A 326 -10.35 13.95 -32.06
C VAL A 326 -11.68 14.17 -31.34
N ALA A 327 -11.67 14.56 -30.06
CA ALA A 327 -12.90 14.79 -29.30
C ALA A 327 -13.71 15.98 -29.81
N LEU A 328 -13.05 17.01 -30.38
CA LEU A 328 -13.72 18.14 -31.01
C LEU A 328 -14.06 17.88 -32.50
N GLY A 329 -13.84 16.67 -32.98
CA GLY A 329 -14.20 16.28 -34.34
C GLY A 329 -13.37 16.96 -35.41
N LYS A 330 -12.04 17.07 -35.19
CA LYS A 330 -11.14 17.60 -36.21
C LYS A 330 -10.63 16.47 -37.10
N ALA A 331 -10.56 16.69 -38.42
CA ALA A 331 -9.83 15.77 -39.28
C ALA A 331 -8.34 15.82 -38.90
N VAL A 332 -7.71 14.66 -38.71
CA VAL A 332 -6.32 14.60 -38.22
C VAL A 332 -5.40 14.05 -39.30
N VAL A 333 -4.27 14.73 -39.50
CA VAL A 333 -3.13 14.16 -40.27
C VAL A 333 -1.95 14.04 -39.30
N SER A 334 -1.42 12.84 -39.13
CA SER A 334 -0.48 12.50 -38.08
C SER A 334 0.62 11.55 -38.57
N THR A 335 1.79 11.63 -37.98
CA THR A 335 2.75 10.53 -38.06
C THR A 335 2.26 9.32 -37.26
N PRO A 336 2.70 8.09 -37.60
CA PRO A 336 2.17 6.88 -36.96
C PRO A 336 2.81 6.55 -35.60
N TYR A 337 2.89 7.54 -34.68
CA TYR A 337 3.32 7.25 -33.33
C TYR A 337 2.28 6.41 -32.58
N VAL A 338 2.67 5.77 -31.51
CA VAL A 338 1.86 4.77 -30.80
C VAL A 338 0.43 5.21 -30.57
N HIS A 339 0.22 6.37 -29.95
CA HIS A 339 -1.13 6.88 -29.65
C HIS A 339 -1.93 7.21 -30.91
N ALA A 340 -1.27 7.73 -31.94
CA ALA A 340 -1.93 8.04 -33.22
C ALA A 340 -2.41 6.75 -33.90
N ARG A 341 -1.64 5.68 -33.92
CA ARG A 341 -2.06 4.38 -34.46
C ARG A 341 -3.28 3.82 -33.72
N GLU A 342 -3.29 3.94 -32.38
CA GLU A 342 -4.42 3.44 -31.58
C GLU A 342 -5.70 4.27 -31.75
N LEU A 343 -5.56 5.59 -31.88
CA LEU A 343 -6.71 6.49 -31.87
C LEU A 343 -7.27 6.78 -33.26
N LEU A 344 -6.42 6.82 -34.31
CA LEU A 344 -6.78 7.24 -35.67
C LEU A 344 -7.13 6.09 -36.63
N GLY A 345 -7.27 4.87 -36.14
CA GLY A 345 -7.80 3.76 -36.90
C GLY A 345 -9.19 4.04 -37.49
N ASP A 346 -9.71 3.18 -38.35
CA ASP A 346 -11.08 3.21 -38.87
C ASP A 346 -11.48 4.54 -39.57
N ALA A 347 -10.56 5.13 -40.30
CA ALA A 347 -10.76 6.40 -41.04
C ALA A 347 -11.12 7.63 -40.15
N VAL A 348 -10.64 7.64 -38.90
CA VAL A 348 -10.71 8.80 -38.00
C VAL A 348 -9.64 9.85 -38.33
N GLY A 349 -8.53 9.46 -38.97
CA GLY A 349 -7.46 10.33 -39.43
C GLY A 349 -6.64 9.73 -40.58
N ILE A 350 -5.61 10.45 -41.01
CA ILE A 350 -4.67 10.01 -42.05
C ILE A 350 -3.29 9.90 -41.41
N LEU A 351 -2.65 8.75 -41.56
CA LEU A 351 -1.27 8.53 -41.10
C LEU A 351 -0.30 8.78 -42.29
N VAL A 352 0.77 9.52 -42.02
CA VAL A 352 1.82 9.92 -42.96
C VAL A 352 3.20 9.55 -42.41
N GLU A 353 4.17 9.30 -43.25
CA GLU A 353 5.53 8.99 -42.83
C GLU A 353 6.20 10.20 -42.17
N PRO A 354 7.02 9.98 -41.13
CA PRO A 354 7.81 11.06 -40.51
C PRO A 354 8.68 11.81 -41.54
N HIS A 355 8.85 13.09 -41.32
CA HIS A 355 9.66 13.96 -42.20
C HIS A 355 9.24 13.95 -43.68
N CYS A 356 8.00 13.61 -44.00
CA CYS A 356 7.51 13.55 -45.40
C CYS A 356 6.50 14.70 -45.67
N ALA A 357 7.00 15.89 -46.02
CA ALA A 357 6.20 17.02 -46.38
C ALA A 357 5.24 16.77 -47.56
N ALA A 358 5.68 15.94 -48.54
CA ALA A 358 4.86 15.60 -49.71
C ALA A 358 3.60 14.79 -49.32
N GLN A 359 3.69 13.84 -48.38
CA GLN A 359 2.51 13.11 -47.89
C GLN A 359 1.57 14.00 -47.11
N ILE A 360 2.10 14.92 -46.26
CA ILE A 360 1.28 15.92 -45.55
C ILE A 360 0.51 16.76 -46.55
N ALA A 361 1.20 17.31 -47.58
CA ALA A 361 0.57 18.11 -48.64
C ALA A 361 -0.51 17.35 -49.41
N HIS A 362 -0.23 16.09 -49.75
CA HIS A 362 -1.18 15.25 -50.44
C HIS A 362 -2.43 14.95 -49.61
N ALA A 363 -2.23 14.65 -48.31
CA ALA A 363 -3.33 14.37 -47.39
C ALA A 363 -4.22 15.59 -47.14
N VAL A 364 -3.62 16.78 -46.91
CA VAL A 364 -4.35 18.01 -46.66
C VAL A 364 -5.09 18.48 -47.92
N ASN A 365 -4.42 18.46 -49.09
CA ASN A 365 -5.05 18.81 -50.36
C ASN A 365 -6.25 17.91 -50.65
N GLY A 366 -6.09 16.58 -50.45
CA GLY A 366 -7.19 15.61 -50.67
C GLY A 366 -8.40 15.83 -49.73
N LEU A 367 -8.17 16.40 -48.52
CA LEU A 367 -9.26 16.79 -47.61
C LEU A 367 -9.91 18.09 -48.02
N PHE A 368 -9.13 19.07 -48.47
CA PHE A 368 -9.64 20.39 -48.89
C PHE A 368 -10.35 20.37 -50.25
N ASP A 369 -9.97 19.40 -51.10
CA ASP A 369 -10.61 19.19 -52.41
C ASP A 369 -12.01 18.51 -52.31
N ASP A 370 -12.19 17.68 -51.23
CA ASP A 370 -13.43 16.95 -50.98
C ASP A 370 -14.03 17.31 -49.60
N PRO A 371 -14.85 18.39 -49.53
CA PRO A 371 -15.51 18.80 -48.29
C PRO A 371 -16.39 17.69 -47.69
N GLY A 372 -16.96 16.78 -48.50
CA GLY A 372 -17.77 15.67 -48.00
C GLY A 372 -16.93 14.64 -47.25
N ARG A 373 -15.75 14.33 -47.78
CA ARG A 373 -14.77 13.46 -47.12
C ARG A 373 -14.25 14.10 -45.85
N LEU A 374 -13.91 15.41 -45.89
CA LEU A 374 -13.48 16.15 -44.72
C LEU A 374 -14.54 16.08 -43.61
N HIS A 375 -15.78 16.42 -43.90
CA HIS A 375 -16.89 16.38 -42.94
C HIS A 375 -17.14 14.96 -42.41
N THR A 376 -17.07 13.95 -43.24
CA THR A 376 -17.23 12.55 -42.81
C THR A 376 -16.13 12.15 -41.82
N MET A 377 -14.89 12.52 -42.09
CA MET A 377 -13.75 12.24 -41.19
C MET A 377 -13.92 13.01 -39.86
N GLN A 378 -14.30 14.27 -39.91
CA GLN A 378 -14.58 15.08 -38.73
C GLN A 378 -15.68 14.46 -37.85
N ARG A 379 -16.75 13.98 -38.45
CA ARG A 379 -17.83 13.29 -37.73
C ARG A 379 -17.35 12.01 -37.07
N ARG A 380 -16.59 11.18 -37.78
CA ARG A 380 -16.02 9.94 -37.23
C ARG A 380 -15.04 10.22 -36.07
N ALA A 381 -14.22 11.27 -36.21
CA ALA A 381 -13.35 11.72 -35.14
C ALA A 381 -14.17 12.12 -33.89
N TRP A 382 -15.23 12.91 -34.08
CA TRP A 382 -16.09 13.32 -32.97
C TRP A 382 -16.77 12.14 -32.29
N GLU A 383 -17.32 11.19 -33.06
CA GLU A 383 -17.96 9.97 -32.54
C GLU A 383 -16.95 9.13 -31.75
N LYS A 384 -15.73 8.94 -32.28
CA LYS A 384 -14.63 8.24 -31.58
C LYS A 384 -14.22 8.97 -30.29
N GLY A 385 -14.16 10.29 -30.35
CA GLY A 385 -13.81 11.13 -29.20
C GLY A 385 -14.77 11.03 -28.02
N ARG A 386 -16.04 10.61 -28.25
CA ARG A 386 -17.00 10.39 -27.16
C ARG A 386 -16.59 9.28 -26.20
N GLU A 387 -15.70 8.38 -26.63
CA GLU A 387 -15.17 7.32 -25.77
C GLU A 387 -14.24 7.87 -24.67
N THR A 388 -13.66 9.06 -24.88
CA THR A 388 -12.58 9.61 -24.04
C THR A 388 -12.94 10.93 -23.36
N ILE A 389 -14.18 11.40 -23.44
CA ILE A 389 -14.60 12.66 -22.78
C ILE A 389 -14.42 12.62 -21.27
N TRP A 390 -14.14 13.79 -20.68
CA TRP A 390 -13.90 13.92 -19.23
C TRP A 390 -14.95 13.24 -18.34
N PRO A 391 -16.26 13.28 -18.61
CA PRO A 391 -17.23 12.54 -17.80
C PRO A 391 -17.00 11.02 -17.79
N ARG A 392 -16.60 10.42 -18.92
CA ARG A 392 -16.28 8.98 -18.99
C ARG A 392 -14.95 8.67 -18.31
N PHE A 393 -13.96 9.53 -18.49
CA PHE A 393 -12.70 9.46 -17.76
C PHE A 393 -12.94 9.49 -16.25
N ALA A 394 -13.72 10.46 -15.75
CA ALA A 394 -14.06 10.57 -14.35
C ALA A 394 -14.77 9.32 -13.80
N ALA A 395 -15.72 8.76 -14.54
CA ALA A 395 -16.39 7.51 -14.14
C ALA A 395 -15.42 6.32 -14.08
N ALA A 396 -14.53 6.18 -15.07
CA ALA A 396 -13.54 5.11 -15.10
C ALA A 396 -12.50 5.24 -13.96
N THR A 397 -12.03 6.46 -13.71
CA THR A 397 -11.06 6.73 -12.64
C THR A 397 -11.67 6.59 -11.26
N GLN A 398 -12.95 6.95 -11.09
CA GLN A 398 -13.69 6.66 -9.87
C GLN A 398 -13.82 5.15 -9.62
N ALA A 399 -14.17 4.36 -10.63
CA ALA A 399 -14.20 2.89 -10.51
C ALA A 399 -12.82 2.33 -10.16
N LEU A 400 -11.74 2.93 -10.68
CA LEU A 400 -10.37 2.57 -10.33
C LEU A 400 -10.09 2.84 -8.84
N VAL A 401 -10.44 4.01 -8.30
CA VAL A 401 -10.30 4.32 -6.86
C VAL A 401 -11.09 3.33 -6.02
N GLU A 402 -12.37 3.09 -6.34
CA GLU A 402 -13.20 2.13 -5.60
C GLU A 402 -12.67 0.70 -5.64
N SER A 403 -11.88 0.34 -6.66
CA SER A 403 -11.29 -1.00 -6.78
C SER A 403 -10.15 -1.27 -5.78
N VAL A 404 -9.56 -0.22 -5.21
CA VAL A 404 -8.43 -0.33 -4.26
C VAL A 404 -8.81 0.00 -2.83
N VAL A 405 -9.91 0.73 -2.62
CA VAL A 405 -10.32 1.14 -1.28
C VAL A 405 -10.80 -0.08 -0.49
N ALA A 406 -10.29 -0.21 0.73
CA ALA A 406 -10.68 -1.27 1.64
C ALA A 406 -12.18 -1.23 1.91
N ARG A 407 -12.86 -2.37 1.74
CA ARG A 407 -14.28 -2.49 2.08
C ARG A 407 -14.41 -2.78 3.58
N PRO A 408 -15.42 -2.22 4.26
CA PRO A 408 -15.69 -2.60 5.64
C PRO A 408 -15.89 -4.11 5.74
N VAL A 409 -15.06 -4.76 6.53
CA VAL A 409 -15.21 -6.20 6.80
C VAL A 409 -16.42 -6.39 7.72
N ARG A 410 -17.25 -7.39 7.45
CA ARG A 410 -18.32 -7.75 8.38
C ARG A 410 -17.70 -8.14 9.71
N PRO A 411 -18.20 -7.64 10.85
CA PRO A 411 -17.70 -8.03 12.15
C PRO A 411 -17.76 -9.56 12.29
N MET A 412 -16.60 -10.19 12.46
CA MET A 412 -16.53 -11.61 12.80
C MET A 412 -16.61 -11.78 14.33
N PRO A 413 -17.18 -12.87 14.83
CA PRO A 413 -17.13 -13.17 16.26
C PRO A 413 -15.67 -13.23 16.74
N LEU A 414 -15.31 -12.40 17.72
CA LEU A 414 -13.94 -12.33 18.24
C LEU A 414 -13.44 -13.65 18.84
N LEU A 415 -14.34 -14.49 19.31
CA LEU A 415 -14.03 -15.68 20.13
C LEU A 415 -14.52 -17.00 19.50
N ALA A 416 -14.71 -17.06 18.18
CA ALA A 416 -14.87 -18.34 17.52
C ALA A 416 -13.57 -19.14 17.69
N THR A 417 -13.66 -20.37 18.20
CA THR A 417 -12.47 -21.23 18.39
C THR A 417 -11.90 -21.65 17.04
N PRO A 418 -10.61 -21.38 16.74
CA PRO A 418 -10.00 -21.79 15.49
C PRO A 418 -9.82 -23.31 15.44
N GLY A 419 -9.99 -23.89 14.25
CA GLY A 419 -9.66 -25.27 13.98
C GLY A 419 -8.15 -25.55 14.15
N PHE A 420 -7.78 -26.82 14.19
CA PHE A 420 -6.40 -27.25 14.40
C PHE A 420 -5.75 -27.87 13.14
N ALA A 421 -6.53 -28.03 12.07
CA ALA A 421 -6.07 -28.69 10.84
C ALA A 421 -4.88 -27.97 10.16
N GLY A 422 -4.77 -26.65 10.31
CA GLY A 422 -3.63 -25.88 9.81
C GLY A 422 -2.31 -26.27 10.48
N VAL A 423 -2.31 -26.44 11.80
CA VAL A 423 -1.13 -26.85 12.57
C VAL A 423 -0.71 -28.27 12.21
N THR A 424 -1.66 -29.22 12.18
CA THR A 424 -1.36 -30.61 11.84
C THR A 424 -0.90 -30.82 10.40
N ALA A 425 -1.42 -30.00 9.46
CA ALA A 425 -0.99 -30.05 8.05
C ALA A 425 0.46 -29.58 7.85
N MET A 426 0.95 -28.68 8.72
CA MET A 426 2.34 -28.21 8.70
C MET A 426 3.28 -29.08 9.53
N SER A 427 2.78 -30.12 10.23
CA SER A 427 3.56 -30.93 11.15
C SER A 427 3.70 -32.38 10.67
N ASP A 428 4.84 -32.97 10.92
CA ASP A 428 5.09 -34.41 10.72
C ASP A 428 5.78 -35.05 11.94
N ALA A 429 6.31 -36.25 11.81
CA ALA A 429 6.99 -36.97 12.92
C ALA A 429 8.33 -36.32 13.32
N THR A 430 8.84 -35.37 12.57
CA THR A 430 10.09 -34.65 12.87
C THR A 430 9.82 -33.34 13.65
N GLY A 431 8.78 -32.61 13.24
CA GLY A 431 8.42 -31.32 13.80
C GLY A 431 7.48 -30.55 12.88
N MET A 432 7.44 -29.22 13.04
CA MET A 432 6.66 -28.32 12.21
C MET A 432 7.51 -27.77 11.06
N LEU A 433 7.01 -27.91 9.83
CA LEU A 433 7.60 -27.35 8.61
C LEU A 433 7.43 -25.83 8.60
N GLN A 434 8.46 -25.09 8.15
CA GLN A 434 8.54 -23.63 8.26
C GLN A 434 7.59 -22.90 7.31
N HIS A 435 7.66 -23.20 6.00
CA HIS A 435 6.98 -22.43 4.96
C HIS A 435 5.91 -23.23 4.22
N ALA A 436 5.01 -22.49 3.55
CA ALA A 436 4.00 -23.03 2.66
C ALA A 436 3.93 -22.26 1.35
N ILE A 437 3.50 -22.91 0.27
CA ILE A 437 3.04 -22.27 -0.95
C ILE A 437 1.51 -22.32 -0.92
N GLY A 438 0.88 -21.17 -0.74
CA GLY A 438 -0.53 -21.14 -0.41
C GLY A 438 -0.79 -21.86 0.92
N THR A 439 -1.55 -22.96 0.88
CA THR A 439 -1.87 -23.78 2.06
C THR A 439 -1.09 -25.10 2.13
N ILE A 440 -0.18 -25.34 1.18
CA ILE A 440 0.57 -26.59 1.06
C ILE A 440 1.98 -26.41 1.62
N PRO A 441 2.43 -27.24 2.60
CA PRO A 441 3.77 -27.14 3.16
C PRO A 441 4.87 -27.23 2.10
N ASP A 442 5.83 -26.32 2.14
CA ASP A 442 6.98 -26.32 1.22
C ASP A 442 8.19 -27.00 1.86
N ARG A 443 8.37 -28.27 1.51
CA ARG A 443 9.44 -29.09 2.05
C ARG A 443 10.86 -28.64 1.71
N ARG A 444 11.03 -27.72 0.77
CA ARG A 444 12.34 -27.17 0.43
C ARG A 444 12.97 -26.33 1.56
N HIS A 445 12.14 -25.83 2.46
CA HIS A 445 12.59 -25.01 3.58
C HIS A 445 12.80 -25.79 4.89
N GLY A 446 12.33 -27.01 4.99
CA GLY A 446 12.50 -27.86 6.16
C GLY A 446 11.83 -27.31 7.43
N TYR A 447 12.55 -27.37 8.54
CA TYR A 447 12.05 -27.07 9.89
C TYR A 447 12.90 -26.00 10.55
N CYS A 448 12.33 -25.25 11.51
CA CYS A 448 13.12 -24.38 12.37
C CYS A 448 12.74 -24.50 13.85
N LEU A 449 13.70 -24.19 14.71
CA LEU A 449 13.51 -24.19 16.16
C LEU A 449 12.41 -23.21 16.57
N ASP A 450 12.44 -22.01 16.01
CA ASP A 450 11.48 -20.93 16.32
C ASP A 450 10.02 -21.37 16.22
N ASP A 451 9.66 -22.09 15.16
CA ASP A 451 8.28 -22.57 14.96
C ASP A 451 7.96 -23.75 15.88
N ASN A 452 8.91 -24.68 16.11
CA ASN A 452 8.69 -25.82 16.98
C ASN A 452 8.54 -25.39 18.45
N VAL A 453 9.24 -24.36 18.92
CA VAL A 453 9.05 -23.83 20.28
C VAL A 453 7.72 -23.10 20.42
N ARG A 454 7.28 -22.32 19.43
CA ARG A 454 5.95 -21.72 19.42
C ARG A 454 4.85 -22.78 19.37
N ALA A 455 5.04 -23.86 18.60
CA ALA A 455 4.11 -24.98 18.54
C ALA A 455 4.02 -25.71 19.89
N LEU A 456 5.13 -25.87 20.62
CA LEU A 456 5.11 -26.40 21.99
C LEU A 456 4.32 -25.48 22.93
N MET A 457 4.52 -24.16 22.86
CA MET A 457 3.74 -23.18 23.64
C MET A 457 2.24 -23.30 23.35
N LEU A 458 1.86 -23.43 22.07
CA LEU A 458 0.46 -23.61 21.69
C LEU A 458 -0.15 -24.87 22.32
N MET A 459 0.58 -26.00 22.38
CA MET A 459 0.07 -27.22 23.01
C MET A 459 -0.22 -27.03 24.51
N GLY A 460 0.42 -26.09 25.16
CA GLY A 460 0.16 -25.71 26.55
C GLY A 460 -1.18 -25.00 26.76
N VAL A 461 -1.60 -24.16 25.81
CA VAL A 461 -2.74 -23.23 25.97
C VAL A 461 -3.98 -23.61 25.14
N ALA A 462 -3.86 -24.50 24.14
CA ALA A 462 -4.93 -24.87 23.22
C ALA A 462 -5.95 -25.82 23.86
N ASP A 463 -6.67 -25.38 24.87
CA ASP A 463 -7.61 -26.17 25.68
C ASP A 463 -8.79 -26.76 24.86
N ALA A 464 -9.09 -26.21 23.72
CA ALA A 464 -10.09 -26.74 22.79
C ALA A 464 -9.61 -27.97 21.98
N VAL A 465 -8.29 -28.22 21.91
CA VAL A 465 -7.72 -29.41 21.26
C VAL A 465 -7.72 -30.57 22.23
N PRO A 466 -8.14 -31.81 21.81
CA PRO A 466 -8.16 -32.99 22.69
C PRO A 466 -6.81 -33.22 23.35
N LEU A 467 -6.84 -33.59 24.67
CA LEU A 467 -5.62 -33.75 25.47
C LEU A 467 -4.64 -34.75 24.83
N ALA A 468 -5.11 -35.90 24.34
CA ALA A 468 -4.26 -36.88 23.69
C ALA A 468 -3.56 -36.36 22.43
N GLU A 469 -4.20 -35.46 21.67
CA GLU A 469 -3.62 -34.82 20.49
C GLU A 469 -2.57 -33.80 20.90
N ARG A 470 -2.85 -33.00 21.94
CA ARG A 470 -1.86 -32.05 22.50
C ARG A 470 -0.63 -32.76 23.04
N GLN A 471 -0.80 -33.87 23.77
CA GLN A 471 0.31 -34.71 24.30
C GLN A 471 1.18 -35.24 23.16
N ARG A 472 0.53 -35.81 22.13
CA ARG A 472 1.24 -36.31 20.94
C ARG A 472 2.09 -35.26 20.28
N TRP A 473 1.52 -34.10 19.96
CA TRP A 473 2.25 -33.05 19.25
C TRP A 473 3.27 -32.34 20.13
N ALA A 474 2.97 -32.13 21.41
CA ALA A 474 3.94 -31.62 22.37
C ALA A 474 5.18 -32.51 22.46
N THR A 475 5.00 -33.86 22.42
CA THR A 475 6.13 -34.78 22.40
C THR A 475 6.98 -34.66 21.12
N VAL A 476 6.34 -34.48 19.95
CA VAL A 476 7.06 -34.30 18.69
C VAL A 476 7.90 -33.02 18.74
N TYR A 477 7.30 -31.89 19.15
CA TYR A 477 8.02 -30.63 19.24
C TYR A 477 9.11 -30.63 20.31
N ALA A 478 8.87 -31.22 21.45
CA ALA A 478 9.86 -31.43 22.51
C ALA A 478 11.07 -32.24 22.01
N ALA A 479 10.83 -33.33 21.27
CA ALA A 479 11.90 -34.14 20.68
C ALA A 479 12.72 -33.33 19.65
N PHE A 480 12.09 -32.47 18.84
CA PHE A 480 12.81 -31.56 17.94
C PHE A 480 13.68 -30.58 18.70
N ILE A 481 13.13 -29.91 19.72
CA ILE A 481 13.87 -28.94 20.57
C ILE A 481 15.07 -29.60 21.22
N GLN A 482 14.89 -30.79 21.80
CA GLN A 482 15.97 -31.56 22.39
C GLN A 482 17.06 -31.91 21.37
N TYR A 483 16.68 -32.28 20.15
CA TYR A 483 17.65 -32.60 19.07
C TYR A 483 18.34 -31.36 18.50
N ALA A 484 17.73 -30.18 18.62
CA ALA A 484 18.34 -28.93 18.20
C ALA A 484 19.52 -28.50 19.09
N TRP A 485 19.60 -29.02 20.33
CA TRP A 485 20.71 -28.67 21.24
C TRP A 485 22.05 -29.13 20.71
N ASN A 486 23.03 -28.21 20.70
CA ASN A 486 24.43 -28.50 20.39
C ASN A 486 25.24 -28.48 21.70
N PRO A 487 25.60 -29.65 22.26
CA PRO A 487 26.31 -29.71 23.54
C PRO A 487 27.71 -29.11 23.48
N ASP A 488 28.36 -29.09 22.30
CA ASP A 488 29.71 -28.52 22.12
C ASP A 488 29.67 -27.00 22.20
N ALA A 489 28.58 -26.36 21.71
CA ALA A 489 28.38 -24.93 21.73
C ALA A 489 27.63 -24.45 22.99
N GLY A 490 26.87 -25.33 23.65
CA GLY A 490 25.95 -24.96 24.73
C GLY A 490 24.77 -24.10 24.27
N LEU A 491 24.39 -24.22 23.00
CA LEU A 491 23.32 -23.41 22.36
C LEU A 491 22.53 -24.30 21.39
N PHE A 492 21.31 -23.85 21.04
CA PHE A 492 20.47 -24.52 20.05
C PHE A 492 20.87 -24.13 18.63
N ARG A 493 20.69 -25.06 17.69
CA ARG A 493 20.61 -24.83 16.24
C ARG A 493 19.21 -24.36 15.88
N ASN A 494 19.05 -23.60 14.80
CA ASN A 494 17.73 -23.14 14.38
C ASN A 494 17.20 -23.92 13.18
N PHE A 495 17.93 -23.99 12.07
CA PHE A 495 17.42 -24.51 10.80
C PHE A 495 17.86 -25.95 10.52
N MET A 496 16.88 -26.78 10.18
CA MET A 496 17.05 -28.16 9.72
C MET A 496 16.39 -28.31 8.35
N ASN A 497 17.13 -28.82 7.36
CA ASN A 497 16.55 -29.13 6.06
C ASN A 497 15.59 -30.34 6.13
N TYR A 498 14.86 -30.60 5.06
CA TYR A 498 13.88 -31.68 5.03
C TYR A 498 14.51 -33.09 5.16
N GLU A 499 15.77 -33.26 4.74
CA GLU A 499 16.56 -34.49 4.90
C GLU A 499 17.06 -34.69 6.34
N ARG A 500 16.65 -33.82 7.27
CA ARG A 500 16.98 -33.87 8.71
C ARG A 500 18.48 -33.63 9.01
N THR A 501 19.16 -32.85 8.18
CA THR A 501 20.51 -32.36 8.46
C THR A 501 20.44 -30.90 8.90
N TRP A 502 21.23 -30.55 9.91
CA TRP A 502 21.30 -29.18 10.41
C TRP A 502 22.01 -28.28 9.40
N CYS A 503 21.47 -27.09 9.15
CA CYS A 503 22.03 -26.10 8.24
C CYS A 503 23.16 -25.29 8.90
N GLU A 504 23.23 -25.32 10.24
CA GLU A 504 24.16 -24.51 11.03
C GLU A 504 24.52 -25.22 12.34
N SER A 505 25.63 -24.79 12.96
CA SER A 505 26.08 -25.30 14.25
C SER A 505 25.43 -24.57 15.43
N ILE A 506 25.05 -23.31 15.27
CA ILE A 506 24.43 -22.44 16.28
C ILE A 506 23.38 -21.60 15.57
N GLY A 507 22.18 -21.57 16.11
CA GLY A 507 21.10 -20.71 15.65
C GLY A 507 21.26 -19.26 16.11
N SER A 508 20.33 -18.39 15.68
CA SER A 508 20.32 -16.98 16.10
C SER A 508 20.18 -16.83 17.62
N GLU A 509 20.62 -15.72 18.17
CA GLU A 509 20.39 -15.40 19.58
C GLU A 509 18.90 -15.45 19.92
N ASP A 510 18.06 -14.88 19.08
CA ASP A 510 16.61 -14.81 19.30
C ASP A 510 15.94 -16.19 19.30
N SER A 511 16.36 -17.13 18.44
CA SER A 511 15.82 -18.51 18.44
C SER A 511 16.18 -19.24 19.73
N ASN A 512 17.40 -19.02 20.24
CA ASN A 512 17.85 -19.55 21.52
C ASN A 512 17.05 -18.96 22.70
N GLY A 513 16.84 -17.65 22.73
CA GLY A 513 16.02 -16.99 23.74
C GLY A 513 14.57 -17.49 23.76
N ARG A 514 13.98 -17.66 22.57
CA ARG A 514 12.62 -18.17 22.43
C ARG A 514 12.50 -19.63 22.89
N ALA A 515 13.55 -20.43 22.71
CA ALA A 515 13.59 -21.80 23.27
C ALA A 515 13.51 -21.77 24.80
N VAL A 516 14.27 -20.90 25.47
CA VAL A 516 14.21 -20.73 26.93
C VAL A 516 12.81 -20.25 27.38
N TRP A 517 12.19 -19.34 26.62
CA TRP A 517 10.81 -18.91 26.92
C TRP A 517 9.81 -20.06 26.83
N ALA A 518 9.85 -20.84 25.76
CA ALA A 518 8.96 -21.99 25.59
C ALA A 518 9.18 -23.07 26.66
N LEU A 519 10.42 -23.34 27.03
CA LEU A 519 10.77 -24.31 28.10
C LEU A 519 10.22 -23.83 29.46
N GLY A 520 10.44 -22.54 29.83
CA GLY A 520 9.87 -21.96 31.04
C GLY A 520 8.35 -22.02 31.08
N GLY A 521 7.68 -21.69 29.97
CA GLY A 521 6.23 -21.83 29.82
C GLY A 521 5.75 -23.27 29.98
N ALA A 522 6.46 -24.22 29.34
CA ALA A 522 6.11 -25.64 29.39
C ALA A 522 6.22 -26.27 30.79
N MET A 523 7.03 -25.69 31.69
CA MET A 523 7.06 -26.14 33.12
C MET A 523 5.70 -26.00 33.80
N ASN A 524 4.87 -25.04 33.36
CA ASN A 524 3.53 -24.82 33.90
C ASN A 524 2.43 -25.45 33.04
N THR A 525 2.55 -25.32 31.71
CA THR A 525 1.42 -25.49 30.78
C THR A 525 1.50 -26.76 29.94
N ALA A 526 2.64 -27.48 29.92
CA ALA A 526 2.73 -28.72 29.15
C ALA A 526 1.65 -29.74 29.59
N PRO A 527 1.08 -30.50 28.61
CA PRO A 527 -0.14 -31.23 28.80
C PRO A 527 -0.02 -32.46 29.75
N ASP A 528 1.18 -32.85 30.12
CA ASP A 528 1.41 -33.94 31.11
C ASP A 528 2.64 -33.66 32.00
N GLU A 529 2.74 -34.42 33.10
CA GLU A 529 3.79 -34.26 34.12
C GLU A 529 5.18 -34.61 33.60
N GLY A 530 5.31 -35.62 32.73
CA GLY A 530 6.58 -36.02 32.13
C GLY A 530 7.15 -34.91 31.27
N LEU A 531 6.32 -34.25 30.46
CA LEU A 531 6.72 -33.11 29.64
C LEU A 531 7.08 -31.89 30.50
N ARG A 532 6.37 -31.62 31.61
CA ARG A 532 6.74 -30.55 32.54
C ARG A 532 8.10 -30.78 33.20
N ALA A 533 8.38 -32.03 33.63
CA ALA A 533 9.66 -32.40 34.19
C ALA A 533 10.79 -32.31 33.15
N TRP A 534 10.55 -32.78 31.91
CA TRP A 534 11.46 -32.61 30.78
C TRP A 534 11.77 -31.12 30.52
N ALA A 535 10.77 -30.29 30.50
CA ALA A 535 10.94 -28.84 30.27
C ALA A 535 11.79 -28.20 31.38
N ALA A 536 11.57 -28.54 32.62
CA ALA A 536 12.38 -28.05 33.75
C ALA A 536 13.86 -28.42 33.59
N GLN A 537 14.14 -29.71 33.27
CA GLN A 537 15.51 -30.17 33.04
C GLN A 537 16.21 -29.40 31.89
N TRP A 538 15.51 -29.20 30.75
CA TRP A 538 16.09 -28.52 29.60
C TRP A 538 16.20 -27.02 29.81
N PHE A 539 15.30 -26.42 30.60
CA PHE A 539 15.43 -25.04 31.03
C PHE A 539 16.73 -24.83 31.85
N ASP A 540 17.01 -25.71 32.80
CA ASP A 540 18.24 -25.66 33.60
C ASP A 540 19.51 -25.84 32.78
N ILE A 541 19.47 -26.72 31.77
CA ILE A 541 20.61 -26.93 30.84
C ILE A 541 20.85 -25.70 29.95
N ALA A 542 19.81 -25.10 29.40
CA ALA A 542 19.95 -24.04 28.40
C ALA A 542 20.14 -22.66 29.03
N LEU A 543 19.53 -22.37 30.18
CA LEU A 543 19.48 -21.02 30.77
C LEU A 543 20.85 -20.38 30.95
N PRO A 544 21.91 -21.05 31.46
CA PRO A 544 23.19 -20.39 31.75
C PRO A 544 23.87 -19.83 30.51
N SER A 545 23.82 -20.53 29.37
CA SER A 545 24.45 -20.12 28.11
C SER A 545 23.62 -19.07 27.39
N VAL A 546 22.28 -19.28 27.32
CA VAL A 546 21.37 -18.40 26.59
C VAL A 546 21.18 -17.07 27.31
N ALA A 547 21.17 -17.04 28.64
CA ALA A 547 21.10 -15.79 29.41
C ALA A 547 22.37 -14.90 29.28
N ALA A 548 23.44 -15.42 28.70
CA ALA A 548 24.65 -14.65 28.42
C ALA A 548 24.61 -13.91 27.07
N LEU A 549 23.62 -14.19 26.20
CA LEU A 549 23.42 -13.55 24.90
C LEU A 549 22.97 -12.09 25.04
N LYS A 550 23.14 -11.26 24.00
CA LYS A 550 23.07 -9.80 24.10
C LYS A 550 21.95 -9.16 23.29
N SER A 551 21.33 -9.87 22.36
CA SER A 551 20.18 -9.34 21.62
C SER A 551 19.08 -8.87 22.59
N PRO A 552 18.54 -7.66 22.46
CA PRO A 552 17.47 -7.17 23.36
C PRO A 552 16.25 -8.08 23.36
N ARG A 553 15.90 -8.69 22.21
CA ARG A 553 14.80 -9.65 22.09
C ARG A 553 15.10 -10.96 22.79
N THR A 554 16.33 -11.46 22.67
CA THR A 554 16.79 -12.64 23.41
C THR A 554 16.64 -12.42 24.91
N ILE A 555 17.09 -11.28 25.42
CA ILE A 555 16.96 -10.91 26.83
C ILE A 555 15.49 -10.92 27.25
N ALA A 556 14.61 -10.33 26.43
CA ALA A 556 13.18 -10.31 26.72
C ALA A 556 12.56 -11.73 26.75
N PHE A 557 12.91 -12.59 25.80
CA PHE A 557 12.44 -13.98 25.77
C PHE A 557 12.94 -14.78 26.99
N VAL A 558 14.21 -14.64 27.34
CA VAL A 558 14.76 -15.25 28.57
C VAL A 558 14.03 -14.77 29.80
N MET A 559 13.76 -13.46 29.93
CA MET A 559 13.00 -12.91 31.07
C MET A 559 11.60 -13.49 31.15
N LEU A 560 10.87 -13.59 30.02
CA LEU A 560 9.54 -14.20 29.95
C LEU A 560 9.59 -15.66 30.38
N GLY A 561 10.61 -16.42 29.94
CA GLY A 561 10.85 -17.79 30.35
C GLY A 561 11.12 -17.91 31.86
N CYS A 562 11.94 -17.00 32.41
CA CYS A 562 12.22 -16.97 33.84
C CYS A 562 10.99 -16.62 34.68
N VAL A 563 10.14 -15.71 34.22
CA VAL A 563 8.85 -15.39 34.88
C VAL A 563 7.99 -16.66 34.97
N GLU A 564 7.86 -17.41 33.88
CA GLU A 564 7.09 -18.66 33.87
C GLU A 564 7.73 -19.76 34.74
N ALA A 565 9.05 -19.90 34.71
CA ALA A 565 9.78 -20.85 35.55
C ALA A 565 9.62 -20.53 37.06
N LEU A 566 9.60 -19.24 37.43
CA LEU A 566 9.38 -18.79 38.81
C LEU A 566 7.93 -18.98 39.28
N LYS A 567 6.95 -19.02 38.38
CA LYS A 567 5.59 -19.44 38.70
C LYS A 567 5.51 -20.94 39.05
N ALA A 568 6.28 -21.76 38.32
CA ALA A 568 6.36 -23.20 38.57
C ALA A 568 7.17 -23.53 39.84
N ASN A 569 8.29 -22.82 40.01
CA ASN A 569 9.20 -23.01 41.15
C ASN A 569 9.68 -21.63 41.67
N PRO A 570 8.99 -21.02 42.66
CA PRO A 570 9.38 -19.72 43.21
C PRO A 570 10.78 -19.65 43.82
N ALA A 571 11.38 -20.80 44.13
CA ALA A 571 12.72 -20.90 44.71
C ALA A 571 13.84 -21.09 43.66
N HIS A 572 13.53 -20.98 42.33
CA HIS A 572 14.49 -21.20 41.28
C HIS A 572 15.49 -20.03 41.16
N GLU A 573 16.65 -20.16 41.84
CA GLU A 573 17.65 -19.09 41.94
C GLU A 573 18.21 -18.67 40.57
N GLY A 574 18.48 -19.64 39.67
CA GLY A 574 19.02 -19.34 38.32
C GLY A 574 18.06 -18.47 37.51
N ALA A 575 16.77 -18.79 37.52
CA ALA A 575 15.73 -17.99 36.83
C ALA A 575 15.63 -16.59 37.46
N ARG A 576 15.65 -16.49 38.78
CA ARG A 576 15.63 -15.18 39.47
C ARG A 576 16.82 -14.31 39.13
N THR A 577 18.03 -14.89 39.13
CA THR A 577 19.26 -14.19 38.77
C THR A 577 19.22 -13.71 37.31
N ALA A 578 18.84 -14.59 36.37
CA ALA A 578 18.74 -14.24 34.93
C ALA A 578 17.65 -13.16 34.70
N LEU A 579 16.51 -13.23 35.39
CA LEU A 579 15.47 -12.22 35.34
C LEU A 579 15.98 -10.84 35.80
N MET A 580 16.69 -10.79 36.94
CA MET A 580 17.23 -9.54 37.49
C MET A 580 18.29 -8.91 36.55
N LEU A 581 19.18 -9.74 36.01
CA LEU A 581 20.21 -9.26 35.07
C LEU A 581 19.58 -8.77 33.74
N GLY A 582 18.62 -9.52 33.20
CA GLY A 582 17.90 -9.15 31.97
C GLY A 582 17.12 -7.85 32.12
N GLY A 583 16.40 -7.67 33.22
CA GLY A 583 15.65 -6.43 33.47
C GLY A 583 16.55 -5.21 33.65
N ALA A 584 17.66 -5.35 34.38
CA ALA A 584 18.67 -4.28 34.50
C ALA A 584 19.26 -3.90 33.13
N GLU A 585 19.53 -4.89 32.25
CA GLU A 585 20.08 -4.63 30.92
C GLU A 585 19.07 -3.99 29.99
N LEU A 586 17.78 -4.43 29.97
CA LEU A 586 16.73 -3.75 29.21
C LEU A 586 16.54 -2.31 29.67
N CYS A 587 16.55 -2.02 30.98
CA CYS A 587 16.50 -0.65 31.49
C CYS A 587 17.70 0.19 31.02
N ARG A 588 18.90 -0.38 31.02
CA ARG A 588 20.12 0.29 30.54
C ARG A 588 20.03 0.60 29.03
N LEU A 589 19.54 -0.36 28.22
CA LEU A 589 19.36 -0.18 26.78
C LEU A 589 18.31 0.91 26.50
N HIS A 590 17.19 0.89 27.21
CA HIS A 590 16.17 1.92 27.11
C HIS A 590 16.72 3.31 27.43
N GLU A 591 17.46 3.47 28.53
CA GLU A 591 18.08 4.76 28.90
C GLU A 591 19.09 5.25 27.88
N ALA A 592 19.86 4.32 27.27
CA ALA A 592 20.89 4.66 26.27
C ALA A 592 20.28 5.07 24.91
N SER A 593 19.08 4.59 24.57
CA SER A 593 18.48 4.71 23.24
C SER A 593 17.40 5.77 23.16
N ARG A 594 16.74 6.08 24.30
CA ARG A 594 15.59 7.02 24.32
C ARG A 594 16.01 8.45 23.98
N SER A 595 15.14 9.14 23.29
CA SER A 595 15.29 10.56 22.93
C SER A 595 13.91 11.22 22.81
N THR A 596 13.87 12.53 22.57
CA THR A 596 12.60 13.25 22.41
C THR A 596 11.76 12.63 21.28
N GLY A 597 10.58 12.10 21.63
CA GLY A 597 9.69 11.44 20.68
C GLY A 597 10.06 10.01 20.33
N TRP A 598 11.11 9.43 20.95
CA TRP A 598 11.53 8.04 20.76
C TRP A 598 11.81 7.38 22.11
N ASP A 599 10.83 6.69 22.65
CA ASP A 599 10.86 6.04 23.96
C ASP A 599 10.99 4.53 23.83
N TRP A 600 12.14 4.09 23.27
CA TRP A 600 12.38 2.73 22.84
C TRP A 600 13.77 2.21 23.24
N PHE A 601 13.96 0.88 23.22
CA PHE A 601 15.17 0.18 23.63
C PHE A 601 16.32 0.22 22.61
N GLU A 602 16.00 0.53 21.34
CA GLU A 602 16.92 0.51 20.20
C GLU A 602 16.69 1.76 19.32
N ALA A 603 17.66 2.09 18.47
CA ALA A 603 17.51 3.19 17.52
C ALA A 603 16.42 2.94 16.45
N GLY A 604 16.04 1.70 16.20
CA GLY A 604 15.01 1.29 15.27
C GLY A 604 14.00 0.34 15.88
N LEU A 605 12.91 0.12 15.15
CA LEU A 605 11.97 -0.96 15.43
C LEU A 605 12.35 -2.15 14.55
N GLY A 606 12.25 -3.35 15.09
CA GLY A 606 12.52 -4.59 14.38
C GLY A 606 11.26 -5.43 14.19
N TYR A 607 11.31 -6.68 14.66
CA TYR A 607 10.19 -7.59 14.70
C TYR A 607 9.90 -8.00 16.14
N ASP A 608 8.69 -8.56 16.40
CA ASP A 608 8.27 -9.06 17.73
C ASP A 608 8.48 -7.96 18.81
N ASN A 609 8.25 -6.70 18.42
CA ASN A 609 8.67 -5.51 19.14
C ASN A 609 8.13 -5.45 20.58
N ALA A 610 6.86 -5.82 20.81
CA ALA A 610 6.23 -5.66 22.10
C ALA A 610 6.85 -6.52 23.23
N ARG A 611 7.71 -7.50 22.89
CA ARG A 611 8.29 -8.44 23.87
C ARG A 611 9.20 -7.80 24.92
N MET A 612 9.96 -6.77 24.55
CA MET A 612 10.84 -6.07 25.49
C MET A 612 10.04 -5.35 26.59
N ALA A 613 9.00 -4.63 26.19
CA ALA A 613 8.08 -4.00 27.11
C ALA A 613 7.30 -5.04 27.95
N GLN A 614 6.79 -6.09 27.31
CA GLN A 614 6.10 -7.20 27.99
C GLN A 614 6.98 -7.86 29.06
N ALA A 615 8.25 -8.10 28.77
CA ALA A 615 9.19 -8.74 29.69
C ALA A 615 9.46 -7.89 30.94
N LEU A 616 9.60 -6.56 30.79
CA LEU A 616 9.72 -5.65 31.93
C LEU A 616 8.45 -5.65 32.78
N ILE A 617 7.26 -5.56 32.18
CA ILE A 617 5.99 -5.53 32.91
C ILE A 617 5.76 -6.86 33.68
N ALA A 618 5.96 -8.00 33.01
CA ALA A 618 5.81 -9.31 33.63
C ALA A 618 6.85 -9.56 34.74
N GLY A 619 8.10 -9.17 34.45
CA GLY A 619 9.19 -9.24 35.42
C GLY A 619 8.94 -8.37 36.65
N ALA A 620 8.44 -7.17 36.47
CA ALA A 620 8.11 -6.23 37.52
C ALA A 620 7.19 -6.86 38.59
N GLY A 621 6.11 -7.52 38.18
CA GLY A 621 5.20 -8.20 39.09
C GLY A 621 5.85 -9.40 39.82
N THR A 622 6.83 -10.07 39.18
CA THR A 622 7.50 -11.25 39.73
C THR A 622 8.53 -10.88 40.82
N VAL A 623 9.23 -9.74 40.65
CA VAL A 623 10.28 -9.31 41.58
C VAL A 623 9.94 -8.05 42.36
N ASN A 624 8.71 -7.54 42.19
CA ASN A 624 8.17 -6.35 42.85
C ASN A 624 9.03 -5.10 42.59
N ASN A 625 9.23 -4.77 41.29
CA ASN A 625 10.07 -3.64 40.85
C ASN A 625 9.22 -2.61 40.09
N GLU A 626 8.92 -1.48 40.75
CA GLU A 626 8.09 -0.39 40.21
C GLU A 626 8.75 0.29 38.99
N GLU A 627 10.07 0.46 38.98
CA GLU A 627 10.80 1.09 37.86
C GLU A 627 10.61 0.28 36.55
N TRP A 628 10.68 -1.06 36.63
CA TRP A 628 10.44 -1.90 35.46
C TRP A 628 9.01 -1.80 34.94
N LEU A 629 8.04 -1.71 35.88
CA LEU A 629 6.65 -1.54 35.50
C LEU A 629 6.43 -0.21 34.76
N GLU A 630 6.94 0.89 35.30
CA GLU A 630 6.83 2.22 34.72
C GLU A 630 7.48 2.27 33.33
N ARG A 631 8.74 1.81 33.20
CA ARG A 631 9.46 1.79 31.91
C ARG A 631 8.80 0.87 30.89
N GLY A 632 8.35 -0.30 31.31
CA GLY A 632 7.63 -1.24 30.45
C GLY A 632 6.32 -0.66 29.91
N LEU A 633 5.53 -0.02 30.76
CA LEU A 633 4.27 0.62 30.35
C LEU A 633 4.52 1.83 29.42
N ALA A 634 5.53 2.66 29.71
CA ALA A 634 5.87 3.81 28.88
C ALA A 634 6.32 3.38 27.46
N SER A 635 7.24 2.41 27.37
CA SER A 635 7.69 1.90 26.08
C SER A 635 6.59 1.15 25.32
N LEU A 636 5.69 0.43 26.02
CA LEU A 636 4.53 -0.19 25.37
C LEU A 636 3.55 0.86 24.83
N ALA A 637 3.31 1.94 25.56
CA ALA A 637 2.46 3.05 25.12
C ALA A 637 3.06 3.76 23.88
N PHE A 638 4.37 3.99 23.87
CA PHE A 638 5.07 4.49 22.69
C PHE A 638 4.86 3.58 21.48
N LEU A 639 5.10 2.26 21.63
CA LEU A 639 4.93 1.30 20.54
C LEU A 639 3.47 1.25 20.06
N ALA A 640 2.50 1.22 20.97
CA ALA A 640 1.07 1.23 20.64
C ALA A 640 0.68 2.47 19.82
N GLY A 641 1.31 3.62 20.08
CA GLY A 641 1.17 4.84 19.26
C GLY A 641 1.69 4.66 17.85
N GLN A 642 2.86 4.00 17.68
CA GLN A 642 3.42 3.70 16.35
C GLN A 642 2.58 2.68 15.57
N GLN A 643 1.91 1.77 16.27
CA GLN A 643 1.10 0.69 15.69
C GLN A 643 -0.38 1.06 15.51
N LYS A 644 -0.73 2.34 15.62
CA LYS A 644 -2.11 2.81 15.42
C LYS A 644 -2.25 3.60 14.12
N SER A 645 -3.13 3.17 13.24
CA SER A 645 -3.45 3.91 12.02
C SER A 645 -4.31 5.16 12.32
N ALA A 646 -4.32 6.14 11.41
CA ALA A 646 -5.21 7.30 11.50
C ALA A 646 -6.71 6.91 11.45
N GLN A 647 -7.03 5.77 10.82
CA GLN A 647 -8.39 5.21 10.80
C GLN A 647 -8.75 4.45 12.09
N GLY A 648 -7.83 4.32 13.03
CA GLY A 648 -8.06 3.72 14.35
C GLY A 648 -7.94 2.19 14.40
N HIS A 649 -7.42 1.53 13.38
CA HIS A 649 -7.10 0.10 13.43
C HIS A 649 -5.62 -0.14 13.76
N PHE A 650 -5.31 -1.36 14.16
CA PHE A 650 -3.92 -1.78 14.41
C PHE A 650 -3.14 -1.88 13.09
N ARG A 651 -1.95 -1.31 13.10
CA ARG A 651 -0.97 -1.40 12.02
C ARG A 651 0.33 -1.95 12.58
N PRO A 652 0.64 -3.23 12.37
CA PRO A 652 1.95 -3.77 12.73
C PRO A 652 3.08 -2.93 12.15
N VAL A 653 4.20 -2.82 12.87
CA VAL A 653 5.43 -2.29 12.29
C VAL A 653 5.85 -3.22 11.16
N GLY A 654 5.99 -2.68 9.95
CA GLY A 654 6.35 -3.47 8.78
C GLY A 654 7.83 -3.86 8.74
N SER A 655 8.15 -4.96 8.07
CA SER A 655 9.54 -5.45 7.94
C SER A 655 10.45 -4.50 7.14
N ASP A 656 9.91 -3.60 6.31
CA ASP A 656 10.66 -2.54 5.62
C ASP A 656 11.30 -1.54 6.61
N THR A 657 10.98 -1.63 7.91
CA THR A 657 11.59 -0.86 9.00
C THR A 657 13.01 -1.31 9.32
N PHE A 658 13.39 -2.54 9.00
CA PHE A 658 14.73 -3.05 9.29
C PHE A 658 15.83 -2.12 8.78
N GLY A 659 16.77 -1.77 9.67
CA GLY A 659 17.88 -0.88 9.37
C GLY A 659 17.52 0.61 9.31
N LYS A 660 16.26 1.00 9.58
CA LYS A 660 15.86 2.40 9.68
C LYS A 660 15.89 2.87 11.14
N SER A 661 16.39 4.09 11.36
CA SER A 661 16.45 4.70 12.69
C SER A 661 15.27 5.65 12.87
N HIS A 662 14.60 5.56 14.04
CA HIS A 662 13.52 6.46 14.46
C HIS A 662 12.34 6.52 13.47
N GLU A 663 12.05 5.39 12.82
CA GLU A 663 10.98 5.29 11.84
C GLU A 663 10.24 3.94 11.96
N ALA A 664 8.92 3.95 11.71
CA ALA A 664 8.09 2.77 11.57
C ALA A 664 7.51 2.73 10.15
N MET A 665 7.90 1.72 9.36
CA MET A 665 7.38 1.53 8.00
C MET A 665 6.07 0.75 8.02
N PRO A 666 5.14 1.02 7.07
CA PRO A 666 3.81 0.41 7.11
C PRO A 666 3.75 -1.04 6.58
N PHE A 667 4.78 -1.56 5.89
CA PHE A 667 4.80 -2.88 5.25
C PHE A 667 6.18 -3.57 5.37
N ASP A 668 6.30 -4.91 5.15
CA ASP A 668 5.18 -5.86 5.13
C ASP A 668 4.72 -6.11 6.56
N GLN A 669 3.40 -6.18 6.78
CA GLN A 669 2.82 -6.41 8.10
C GLN A 669 2.74 -7.92 8.38
N GLN A 670 3.25 -8.35 9.52
CA GLN A 670 3.35 -9.77 9.86
C GLN A 670 2.50 -10.16 11.08
N PRO A 671 1.94 -11.38 11.09
CA PRO A 671 1.13 -11.91 12.19
C PRO A 671 1.83 -11.92 13.56
N VAL A 672 3.15 -12.10 13.60
CA VAL A 672 3.94 -12.15 14.84
C VAL A 672 3.86 -10.83 15.62
N GLU A 673 3.80 -9.68 14.94
CA GLU A 673 3.63 -8.36 15.58
C GLU A 673 2.26 -8.23 16.26
N ALA A 674 1.21 -8.69 15.58
CA ALA A 674 -0.15 -8.65 16.14
C ALA A 674 -0.27 -9.57 17.35
N TRP A 675 0.32 -10.77 17.30
CA TRP A 675 0.38 -11.67 18.45
C TRP A 675 1.13 -11.03 19.63
N ALA A 676 2.31 -10.46 19.39
CA ALA A 676 3.09 -9.78 20.43
C ALA A 676 2.31 -8.65 21.10
N ALA A 677 1.59 -7.85 20.32
CA ALA A 677 0.76 -6.76 20.83
C ALA A 677 -0.42 -7.26 21.69
N VAL A 678 -1.07 -8.37 21.29
CA VAL A 678 -2.14 -9.01 22.08
C VAL A 678 -1.62 -9.45 23.43
N GLU A 679 -0.50 -10.18 23.50
CA GLU A 679 0.04 -10.68 24.76
C GLU A 679 0.61 -9.57 25.65
N ALA A 680 1.29 -8.58 25.07
CA ALA A 680 1.79 -7.44 25.83
C ALA A 680 0.65 -6.61 26.44
N GLY A 681 -0.44 -6.39 25.66
CA GLY A 681 -1.66 -5.76 26.14
C GLY A 681 -2.32 -6.54 27.29
N ALA A 682 -2.39 -7.87 27.17
CA ALA A 682 -2.90 -8.73 28.24
C ALA A 682 -2.03 -8.66 29.51
N THR A 683 -0.71 -8.63 29.35
CA THR A 683 0.24 -8.51 30.46
C THR A 683 0.10 -7.16 31.17
N ALA A 684 0.00 -6.07 30.39
CA ALA A 684 -0.17 -4.72 30.91
C ALA A 684 -1.52 -4.56 31.64
N TRP A 685 -2.60 -5.10 31.08
CA TRP A 685 -3.90 -5.12 31.74
C TRP A 685 -3.88 -5.90 33.06
N ALA A 686 -3.25 -7.07 33.07
CA ALA A 686 -3.12 -7.87 34.29
C ALA A 686 -2.34 -7.14 35.39
N ALA A 687 -1.36 -6.31 35.03
CA ALA A 687 -0.54 -5.52 35.97
C ALA A 687 -1.24 -4.27 36.48
N THR A 688 -2.12 -3.63 35.67
CA THR A 688 -2.68 -2.30 35.96
C THR A 688 -4.19 -2.26 36.17
N GLY A 689 -4.93 -3.20 35.57
CA GLY A 689 -6.40 -3.17 35.47
C GLY A 689 -6.92 -2.11 34.47
N ASP A 690 -6.05 -1.42 33.71
CA ASP A 690 -6.46 -0.37 32.79
C ASP A 690 -7.07 -0.97 31.50
N GLU A 691 -8.34 -0.62 31.25
CA GLU A 691 -9.09 -1.09 30.08
C GLU A 691 -8.49 -0.64 28.74
N ALA A 692 -7.64 0.38 28.71
CA ALA A 692 -6.93 0.80 27.50
C ALA A 692 -6.09 -0.34 26.94
N TRP A 693 -5.48 -1.16 27.77
CA TRP A 693 -4.68 -2.31 27.36
C TRP A 693 -5.53 -3.48 26.86
N LEU A 694 -6.72 -3.68 27.41
CA LEU A 694 -7.70 -4.62 26.88
C LEU A 694 -8.12 -4.22 25.48
N ASN A 695 -8.45 -2.94 25.27
CA ASN A 695 -8.82 -2.40 23.98
C ASN A 695 -7.68 -2.50 22.94
N HIS A 696 -6.43 -2.28 23.38
CA HIS A 696 -5.25 -2.46 22.53
C HIS A 696 -5.09 -3.92 22.08
N ALA A 697 -5.21 -4.88 22.98
CA ALA A 697 -5.15 -6.30 22.66
C ALA A 697 -6.25 -6.72 21.67
N GLU A 698 -7.48 -6.25 21.88
CA GLU A 698 -8.58 -6.51 20.94
C GLU A 698 -8.36 -5.87 19.57
N MET A 699 -7.87 -4.64 19.53
CA MET A 699 -7.55 -3.94 18.30
C MET A 699 -6.48 -4.70 17.50
N ALA A 700 -5.43 -5.19 18.15
CA ALA A 700 -4.39 -6.00 17.55
C ALA A 700 -4.95 -7.33 17.02
N TYR A 701 -5.80 -8.00 17.78
CA TYR A 701 -6.42 -9.24 17.31
C TYR A 701 -7.36 -9.04 16.11
N ARG A 702 -8.10 -7.92 16.06
CA ARG A 702 -8.97 -7.58 14.93
C ARG A 702 -8.22 -7.39 13.62
N TRP A 703 -6.91 -7.17 13.65
CA TRP A 703 -6.07 -7.14 12.46
C TRP A 703 -6.12 -8.46 11.67
N PHE A 704 -6.11 -9.61 12.36
CA PHE A 704 -6.30 -10.93 11.73
C PHE A 704 -7.66 -11.06 11.03
N LEU A 705 -8.67 -10.35 11.52
CA LEU A 705 -10.06 -10.42 11.07
C LEU A 705 -10.40 -9.38 10.00
N GLY A 706 -9.40 -8.67 9.48
CA GLY A 706 -9.55 -7.71 8.39
C GLY A 706 -9.64 -6.25 8.81
N SER A 707 -9.53 -5.94 10.10
CA SER A 707 -9.37 -4.55 10.55
C SER A 707 -7.91 -4.11 10.37
N ASN A 708 -7.49 -3.95 9.12
CA ASN A 708 -6.13 -3.62 8.70
C ASN A 708 -6.14 -2.72 7.46
N ASP A 709 -4.97 -2.23 7.03
CA ASP A 709 -4.81 -1.24 5.95
C ASP A 709 -5.36 -1.70 4.58
N ARG A 710 -5.67 -2.98 4.41
CA ARG A 710 -6.20 -3.52 3.15
C ARG A 710 -7.62 -4.08 3.28
N GLY A 711 -8.19 -4.11 4.49
CA GLY A 711 -9.50 -4.69 4.73
C GLY A 711 -9.57 -6.18 4.38
N VAL A 712 -8.45 -6.91 4.53
CA VAL A 712 -8.35 -8.33 4.15
C VAL A 712 -8.31 -9.23 5.37
N VAL A 713 -9.10 -10.29 5.36
CA VAL A 713 -9.10 -11.31 6.42
C VAL A 713 -7.91 -12.24 6.22
N LEU A 714 -7.09 -12.42 7.27
CA LEU A 714 -5.94 -13.32 7.27
C LEU A 714 -6.27 -14.67 7.89
N ALA A 715 -7.11 -14.69 8.92
CA ALA A 715 -7.45 -15.87 9.70
C ALA A 715 -8.57 -16.70 9.04
N ASP A 716 -8.32 -18.00 8.87
CA ASP A 716 -9.34 -18.98 8.54
C ASP A 716 -9.67 -19.83 9.79
N PHE A 717 -10.79 -19.51 10.45
CA PHE A 717 -11.21 -20.20 11.66
C PHE A 717 -11.52 -21.68 11.43
N ALA A 718 -12.02 -22.06 10.25
CA ALA A 718 -12.39 -23.46 9.99
C ALA A 718 -11.17 -24.38 10.02
N SER A 719 -10.07 -23.96 9.43
CA SER A 719 -8.83 -24.74 9.43
C SER A 719 -7.83 -24.31 10.51
N GLY A 720 -8.00 -23.12 11.10
CA GLY A 720 -7.05 -22.51 12.02
C GLY A 720 -5.79 -21.98 11.34
N ARG A 721 -5.82 -21.80 9.99
CA ARG A 721 -4.72 -21.21 9.23
C ARG A 721 -4.74 -19.68 9.31
N CYS A 722 -3.57 -19.11 9.10
CA CYS A 722 -3.40 -17.68 8.92
C CYS A 722 -2.52 -17.40 7.70
N ARG A 723 -2.84 -16.34 6.95
CA ARG A 723 -2.03 -15.82 5.86
C ARG A 723 -0.77 -15.15 6.40
N ASP A 724 0.33 -15.15 5.61
CA ASP A 724 1.65 -14.70 6.07
C ASP A 724 1.77 -13.19 6.28
N GLY A 725 0.80 -12.40 5.84
CA GLY A 725 0.80 -10.98 6.16
C GLY A 725 0.03 -10.11 5.19
N VAL A 726 0.14 -8.79 5.42
CA VAL A 726 -0.44 -7.74 4.57
C VAL A 726 0.67 -6.99 3.87
N THR A 727 0.63 -7.02 2.53
CA THR A 727 1.56 -6.32 1.65
C THR A 727 0.95 -5.05 1.08
N PRO A 728 1.71 -4.17 0.41
CA PRO A 728 1.15 -3.02 -0.28
C PRO A 728 0.05 -3.34 -1.31
N GLN A 729 0.10 -4.53 -1.93
CA GLN A 729 -0.88 -4.95 -2.94
C GLN A 729 -2.08 -5.67 -2.35
N GLY A 730 -1.99 -6.19 -1.12
CA GLY A 730 -3.04 -6.98 -0.50
C GLY A 730 -2.51 -8.00 0.49
N VAL A 731 -3.10 -9.19 0.50
CA VAL A 731 -2.71 -10.28 1.40
C VAL A 731 -1.64 -11.17 0.75
N ASN A 732 -0.61 -11.55 1.51
CA ASN A 732 0.27 -12.66 1.15
C ASN A 732 -0.50 -13.97 1.32
N LEU A 733 -0.67 -14.72 0.24
CA LEU A 733 -1.54 -15.91 0.22
C LEU A 733 -0.94 -17.16 0.86
N ASN A 734 0.33 -17.15 1.23
CA ASN A 734 0.96 -18.27 1.93
C ASN A 734 0.46 -18.37 3.36
N CYS A 735 0.59 -19.56 3.96
CA CYS A 735 0.21 -19.87 5.33
C CYS A 735 1.35 -20.62 5.99
N GLY A 736 2.44 -19.94 6.33
CA GLY A 736 3.60 -20.51 7.02
C GLY A 736 3.32 -20.82 8.50
N ALA A 737 4.22 -21.56 9.10
CA ALA A 737 4.10 -21.99 10.50
C ALA A 737 4.00 -20.81 11.47
N GLU A 738 4.90 -19.84 11.38
CA GLU A 738 4.88 -18.63 12.23
C GLU A 738 3.52 -17.95 12.23
N SER A 739 2.94 -17.75 11.04
CA SER A 739 1.68 -17.04 10.88
C SER A 739 0.50 -17.80 11.48
N ILE A 740 0.46 -19.12 11.28
CA ILE A 740 -0.54 -20.01 11.88
C ILE A 740 -0.44 -19.98 13.40
N LEU A 741 0.77 -20.12 13.93
CA LEU A 741 1.03 -20.14 15.38
C LEU A 741 0.74 -18.77 16.02
N ALA A 742 1.13 -17.68 15.38
CA ALA A 742 0.86 -16.33 15.86
C ALA A 742 -0.65 -16.07 16.00
N PHE A 743 -1.46 -16.48 15.00
CA PHE A 743 -2.91 -16.35 15.08
C PHE A 743 -3.49 -17.21 16.21
N GLN A 744 -3.09 -18.47 16.30
CA GLN A 744 -3.58 -19.41 17.32
C GLN A 744 -3.23 -18.93 18.73
N LEU A 745 -1.97 -18.54 18.97
CA LEU A 745 -1.50 -18.04 20.27
C LEU A 745 -2.18 -16.73 20.66
N ALA A 746 -2.33 -15.79 19.70
CA ALA A 746 -3.08 -14.54 19.94
C ALA A 746 -4.54 -14.81 20.33
N HIS A 747 -5.18 -15.81 19.70
CA HIS A 747 -6.54 -16.20 20.04
C HIS A 747 -6.66 -16.68 21.49
N TYR A 748 -5.81 -17.64 21.90
CA TYR A 748 -5.87 -18.18 23.26
C TYR A 748 -5.48 -17.14 24.32
N ALA A 749 -4.54 -16.23 24.03
CA ALA A 749 -4.20 -15.11 24.89
C ALA A 749 -5.40 -14.18 25.12
N LEU A 750 -6.12 -13.81 24.05
CA LEU A 750 -7.32 -12.96 24.15
C LEU A 750 -8.46 -13.67 24.90
N CYS A 751 -8.66 -14.98 24.69
CA CYS A 751 -9.64 -15.78 25.43
C CYS A 751 -9.32 -15.82 26.92
N GLY A 752 -8.05 -16.00 27.28
CA GLY A 752 -7.59 -15.95 28.66
C GLY A 752 -7.86 -14.60 29.32
N LEU A 753 -7.54 -13.52 28.62
CA LEU A 753 -7.80 -12.14 29.08
C LEU A 753 -9.30 -11.91 29.35
N ARG A 754 -10.18 -12.30 28.44
CA ARG A 754 -11.63 -12.14 28.59
C ARG A 754 -12.25 -13.03 29.68
N LYS A 755 -11.73 -14.22 29.92
CA LYS A 755 -12.15 -15.06 31.07
C LYS A 755 -11.85 -14.34 32.39
N GLN A 756 -10.70 -13.68 32.51
CA GLN A 756 -10.31 -12.92 33.70
C GLN A 756 -11.19 -11.67 33.92
N THR A 757 -11.48 -10.89 32.86
CA THR A 757 -12.37 -9.71 32.94
C THR A 757 -13.79 -10.09 33.31
N GLY A 758 -14.34 -11.18 32.78
CA GLY A 758 -15.67 -11.71 33.13
C GLY A 758 -15.76 -12.11 34.62
N SER A 759 -14.73 -12.72 35.16
CA SER A 759 -14.65 -13.10 36.58
C SER A 759 -14.56 -11.90 37.50
N GLN A 760 -13.87 -10.82 37.13
CA GLN A 760 -13.81 -9.59 37.92
C GLN A 760 -15.15 -8.86 37.95
N ASN A 761 -15.91 -8.81 36.87
CA ASN A 761 -17.24 -8.21 36.81
C ASN A 761 -18.25 -8.96 37.69
N VAL A 762 -18.15 -10.28 37.81
CA VAL A 762 -19.00 -11.08 38.72
C VAL A 762 -18.65 -10.82 40.18
N LEU A 763 -17.37 -10.67 40.52
CA LEU A 763 -16.95 -10.30 41.89
C LEU A 763 -17.33 -8.85 42.25
N GLY A 764 -17.24 -7.91 41.32
CA GLY A 764 -17.66 -6.53 41.53
C GLY A 764 -19.17 -6.37 41.73
N GLN A 765 -19.99 -7.18 41.07
CA GLN A 765 -21.45 -7.22 41.26
C GLN A 765 -21.86 -7.88 42.58
N SER A 766 -21.10 -8.86 43.07
CA SER A 766 -21.38 -9.50 44.37
C SER A 766 -21.05 -8.63 45.55
N VAL A 767 -20.15 -7.67 45.46
CA VAL A 767 -19.81 -6.71 46.50
C VAL A 767 -20.79 -5.53 46.57
N MET A 768 -21.47 -5.19 45.46
CA MET A 768 -22.53 -4.13 45.46
C MET A 768 -23.95 -4.66 45.72
N GLY A 769 -24.13 -5.97 45.87
CA GLY A 769 -25.44 -6.64 46.02
C GLY A 769 -25.94 -6.78 47.47
N GLN A 770 -25.28 -6.23 48.51
CA GLN A 770 -25.80 -6.21 49.89
C GLN A 770 -26.24 -4.82 50.30
N GLY A 771 -27.36 -4.39 49.81
CA GLY A 771 -28.01 -3.19 50.29
C GLY A 771 -29.20 -2.79 49.44
N VAL A 772 -30.35 -3.23 49.87
CA VAL A 772 -31.73 -2.77 49.72
C VAL A 772 -32.68 -3.89 49.31
N MET A 773 -33.32 -4.45 50.31
CA MET A 773 -34.62 -5.13 50.19
C MET A 773 -35.72 -4.07 50.13
N GLY A 774 -36.67 -4.28 49.19
CA GLY A 774 -37.90 -3.52 49.17
C GLY A 774 -38.84 -3.81 48.00
N GLN A 775 -39.76 -4.78 48.25
CA GLN A 775 -41.14 -4.89 47.75
C GLN A 775 -41.49 -4.93 46.26
N SER A 776 -41.87 -6.14 45.92
CA SER A 776 -43.06 -6.65 45.16
C SER A 776 -43.94 -5.67 44.36
N VAL A 777 -44.35 -6.09 43.12
CA VAL A 777 -45.76 -6.33 42.75
C VAL A 777 -45.82 -7.19 41.48
N MET A 778 -46.81 -8.12 41.48
CA MET A 778 -47.20 -9.13 40.45
C MET A 778 -47.74 -8.52 39.15
N GLY A 779 -47.71 -9.37 38.11
CA GLY A 779 -48.51 -9.19 36.89
C GLY A 779 -48.26 -10.22 35.79
N GLN A 780 -48.90 -11.35 35.88
CA GLN A 780 -49.53 -12.27 34.92
C GLN A 780 -49.20 -12.28 33.42
N SER A 781 -48.75 -13.44 33.03
CA SER A 781 -49.04 -14.36 31.88
C SER A 781 -49.93 -13.89 30.73
N VAL A 782 -49.59 -14.31 29.50
CA VAL A 782 -50.47 -15.05 28.57
C VAL A 782 -49.63 -15.84 27.56
N MET A 783 -50.03 -17.09 27.32
CA MET A 783 -49.57 -18.10 26.37
C MET A 783 -49.99 -17.78 24.91
N GLY A 784 -49.26 -18.37 23.97
CA GLY A 784 -49.70 -18.56 22.60
C GLY A 784 -48.85 -19.57 21.84
N GLN A 785 -49.42 -20.72 21.60
CA GLN A 785 -48.85 -21.92 20.95
C GLN A 785 -48.95 -21.90 19.42
N SER A 786 -48.08 -22.76 18.82
CA SER A 786 -48.27 -23.60 17.60
C SER A 786 -47.98 -22.92 16.27
N ALA A 787 -47.46 -23.59 15.23
CA ALA A 787 -47.38 -25.00 14.85
C ALA A 787 -46.37 -25.25 13.71
N LEU A 788 -45.86 -26.43 13.69
CA LEU A 788 -45.29 -27.29 12.65
C LEU A 788 -45.49 -26.96 11.16
N GLY A 789 -44.42 -27.19 10.39
CA GLY A 789 -44.45 -27.42 8.94
C GLY A 789 -43.16 -28.04 8.43
N GLN A 790 -43.12 -29.37 8.33
CA GLN A 790 -42.11 -30.18 7.64
C GLN A 790 -42.22 -29.94 6.12
N ASN A 791 -41.08 -29.88 5.43
CA ASN A 791 -41.02 -30.49 4.09
C ASN A 791 -39.60 -30.92 3.71
N THR A 792 -39.50 -32.18 3.33
CA THR A 792 -38.38 -32.95 2.83
C THR A 792 -38.17 -32.69 1.35
N GLY A 793 -36.94 -32.66 0.89
CA GLY A 793 -36.57 -32.66 -0.54
C GLY A 793 -35.08 -32.87 -0.78
N GLU A 794 -34.69 -34.15 -0.98
CA GLU A 794 -33.37 -34.49 -1.57
C GLU A 794 -33.27 -34.04 -3.03
N PRO A 795 -32.07 -33.76 -3.54
CA PRO A 795 -31.76 -34.02 -4.95
C PRO A 795 -30.57 -34.93 -5.19
N THR A 796 -30.78 -35.83 -6.12
CA THR A 796 -29.93 -36.85 -6.70
C THR A 796 -28.77 -36.28 -7.55
N PRO A 797 -27.67 -37.03 -7.82
CA PRO A 797 -26.42 -36.51 -8.38
C PRO A 797 -26.39 -36.58 -9.94
N ALA A 798 -25.64 -35.62 -10.53
CA ALA A 798 -25.35 -35.63 -11.97
C ALA A 798 -23.88 -35.85 -12.28
N LYS A 799 -23.68 -36.68 -13.28
CA LYS A 799 -22.52 -37.37 -13.81
C LYS A 799 -21.31 -36.50 -14.18
N MET A 800 -20.12 -37.06 -13.90
CA MET A 800 -18.82 -36.78 -14.53
C MET A 800 -18.84 -36.90 -16.07
N ARG A 801 -18.13 -36.02 -16.74
CA ARG A 801 -17.48 -36.27 -18.02
C ARG A 801 -16.02 -35.84 -17.97
N SER A 802 -15.21 -36.78 -18.42
CA SER A 802 -13.76 -36.77 -18.58
C SER A 802 -13.32 -36.07 -19.89
N GLY A 803 -12.07 -35.59 -19.91
CA GLY A 803 -11.23 -35.23 -21.08
C GLY A 803 -10.59 -33.86 -20.89
N GLU A 804 -9.37 -33.60 -20.98
CA GLU A 804 -8.23 -34.02 -21.78
C GLU A 804 -6.95 -33.43 -21.19
N GLN A 805 -5.87 -34.14 -21.33
CA GLN A 805 -4.50 -33.75 -20.96
C GLN A 805 -3.99 -32.64 -21.93
N ALA A 806 -3.24 -31.67 -21.39
CA ALA A 806 -2.27 -30.91 -22.15
C ALA A 806 -0.98 -30.75 -21.35
N ASP A 807 0.08 -31.23 -21.92
CA ASP A 807 1.48 -31.15 -21.56
C ASP A 807 1.92 -29.67 -21.40
N ALA A 808 2.67 -29.39 -20.34
CA ALA A 808 3.43 -28.15 -20.24
C ALA A 808 4.86 -28.45 -19.81
N THR A 809 5.74 -28.32 -20.74
CA THR A 809 7.20 -28.32 -20.61
C THR A 809 7.70 -27.23 -19.65
N MET A 810 8.44 -27.62 -18.64
CA MET A 810 9.21 -26.77 -17.74
C MET A 810 10.41 -26.16 -18.45
N THR A 811 10.60 -24.85 -18.32
CA THR A 811 11.93 -24.22 -18.43
C THR A 811 12.32 -23.61 -17.08
N LYS A 812 13.44 -24.10 -16.57
CA LYS A 812 14.19 -23.58 -15.41
C LYS A 812 14.77 -22.21 -15.75
N LYS A 813 14.62 -21.22 -14.81
CA LYS A 813 15.71 -20.30 -14.38
C LYS A 813 15.22 -19.36 -13.28
N GLY A 814 16.05 -19.16 -12.25
CA GLY A 814 16.02 -18.01 -11.38
C GLY A 814 15.87 -18.29 -9.88
N ALA A 815 16.82 -18.97 -9.28
CA ALA A 815 17.04 -18.87 -7.83
C ALA A 815 17.79 -17.55 -7.55
N LEU A 816 17.20 -16.65 -6.78
CA LEU A 816 17.92 -15.52 -6.17
C LEU A 816 18.11 -15.82 -4.68
N ASN A 817 19.36 -15.90 -4.31
CA ASN A 817 19.88 -15.95 -2.93
C ASN A 817 19.38 -14.75 -2.12
N LEU A 818 18.77 -15.02 -0.98
CA LEU A 818 18.74 -14.13 0.17
C LEU A 818 19.38 -14.87 1.33
N ALA A 819 20.71 -14.74 1.41
CA ALA A 819 21.47 -15.04 2.62
C ALA A 819 22.07 -13.73 3.12
N GLY A 820 21.90 -13.42 4.39
CA GLY A 820 22.66 -12.42 5.13
C GLY A 820 21.82 -11.23 5.63
N VAL A 821 21.28 -11.28 6.76
CA VAL A 821 21.60 -10.73 8.09
C VAL A 821 20.61 -11.29 9.10
#